data_81e7e5073d141c4bd086f798e172bc96
#
_entry.id   81e7e5073d141c4bd086f798e172bc96
#
_cell.length_a   1.000
_cell.length_b   1.000
_cell.length_c   1.000
_cell.angle_alpha   90.00
_cell.angle_beta   90.00
_cell.angle_gamma   90.00
#
_symmetry.space_group_name_H-M   'P 1'
#
loop_
_entity.id
_entity.type
_entity.pdbx_description
1 polymer ?
#
loop_
_entity_poly.entity_id
_entity_poly.type
_entity_poly.pdbx_seq_one_letter_code
_entity_poly.pdbx_strand_id
1 'polypeptide(L)'
;MNRLLWFKPPRIIWSFLFLAALILSLYLGGCFAPQDPLTIAVSLGMDDPTDIGVDQAIKGIEEYVKEVNQTGGVKGKKLKVELFNDSNDPEKAKKVAQEIADSNALIVLGHYYSSTSIAAGETYKINGIPAITGGATADKVTKGNNWYFRTILNGSSQANFLAFYIKKVLGYANVSLIYDGGEPFSNSMGQAFEKGAQEHQVKLENKWDLSATEGKDLEEKVQNIVGELAEAPLENVGAVVILTIEDPAVKIIAAMKRQGLSYPIVGGDSLSAETFVKRFQEYPEEQKQPGYFTNGIYSVSHILFDVLGEKAQDFKSRYTDKYDRKPGWVTGTFYNSAKVAVAAIERAGVTGNPELIKEERQKVRDEIDAMEDSLATAVEGLNGPIYFNSEGNLSQSVTISYYLNSQIVSALRQLTPITIAKSKEELAADLSNGNIVRFGDKFLNRTHVVYAGIRPRHISEVDLEQKTCKLDFELWLRYSSAEELGNSQPVQDIHFLNAVEKIDLGKPIKKVVKNGVAYDLYQVSGTFKIDFIDDDRDFGEHILGVNFINNQVSQSHLLYVIDSIGLSPVDDKIFGDILRDDQVLSPKTGWKIQNVKFFQDATEPETLGNPGLITSRREDAKFSRFNLAITIVHHQVNFRRAINLAQLLYLLAFFLILTFLFKLYKRRRKFKLSESVMWSIQLALTLVLIYSTEIILIQILKRFVPIEYLEFIVQIFDTLWWIAPAYFFGKALEFCFWQPLEKRTGYPVPTLVHRMVLTVIYLLTFFCVVAHVFDRPLTSLLATSGLALTIIGLAVQINISNIFSGLAINLEQTFKVGDYIELCDEDIRGYVADITWRATHIETISGNTVLIPNSAINDKTIINYMRPKEISRITIPFTLPQETSSALVIATLKRAIAAIIDTSPKSLLAKPAPEVLVGGTDSLGVIYELKFWHLPTNANLEELKHLVVESVLQHFKEENIELAVSDE
;
A
#
# COMPACT_ATOMS: atom_id res chain seq x y z
N MET A 1 -6.46 -13.72 54.48
CA MET A 1 -4.99 -13.89 54.32
C MET A 1 -4.60 -13.49 52.91
N ASN A 2 -4.28 -12.20 52.72
CA ASN A 2 -4.06 -11.55 51.44
C ASN A 2 -2.65 -11.86 50.93
N ARG A 3 -2.53 -12.54 49.78
CA ARG A 3 -1.42 -12.40 48.83
C ARG A 3 -1.96 -12.45 47.42
N LEU A 4 -2.40 -11.29 46.91
CA LEU A 4 -2.58 -11.01 45.53
C LEU A 4 -1.24 -11.19 44.81
N LEU A 5 -1.16 -12.20 43.96
CA LEU A 5 -0.09 -12.39 42.99
C LEU A 5 -0.12 -11.22 42.00
N TRP A 6 0.76 -10.26 42.22
CA TRP A 6 1.09 -9.21 41.26
C TRP A 6 1.84 -9.84 40.09
N PHE A 7 1.16 -10.07 38.98
CA PHE A 7 1.84 -10.30 37.73
C PHE A 7 2.57 -9.00 37.36
N LYS A 8 3.87 -8.95 37.55
CA LYS A 8 4.74 -7.97 36.91
C LYS A 8 4.58 -8.22 35.40
N PRO A 9 4.38 -7.18 34.56
CA PRO A 9 4.36 -7.37 33.12
C PRO A 9 5.62 -8.14 32.71
N PRO A 10 5.50 -9.11 31.80
CA PRO A 10 6.64 -9.95 31.42
C PRO A 10 7.82 -9.06 31.03
N ARG A 11 9.02 -9.44 31.42
CA ARG A 11 10.27 -8.69 31.09
C ARG A 11 10.40 -8.34 29.61
N ILE A 12 9.77 -9.11 28.76
CA ILE A 12 9.64 -8.91 27.32
C ILE A 12 9.03 -7.53 26.97
N ILE A 13 7.95 -7.08 27.61
CA ILE A 13 7.33 -5.75 27.36
C ILE A 13 8.29 -4.63 27.75
N TRP A 14 9.09 -4.81 28.81
CA TRP A 14 10.09 -3.83 29.18
C TRP A 14 11.29 -3.82 28.24
N SER A 15 11.66 -4.96 27.68
CA SER A 15 12.71 -5.06 26.66
C SER A 15 12.26 -4.40 25.34
N PHE A 16 11.00 -4.58 24.93
CA PHE A 16 10.43 -3.89 23.76
C PHE A 16 10.33 -2.38 23.99
N LEU A 17 9.90 -1.92 25.16
CA LEU A 17 9.85 -0.49 25.50
C LEU A 17 11.23 0.14 25.53
N PHE A 18 12.23 -0.58 26.02
CA PHE A 18 13.61 -0.13 26.02
C PHE A 18 14.21 -0.09 24.63
N LEU A 19 13.92 -1.09 23.79
CA LEU A 19 14.36 -1.13 22.40
C LEU A 19 13.69 -0.02 21.57
N ALA A 20 12.38 0.20 21.74
CA ALA A 20 11.65 1.29 21.10
C ALA A 20 12.15 2.66 21.56
N ALA A 21 12.47 2.83 22.84
CA ALA A 21 13.05 4.07 23.38
C ALA A 21 14.49 4.29 22.89
N LEU A 22 15.28 3.22 22.73
CA LEU A 22 16.64 3.27 22.18
C LEU A 22 16.62 3.65 20.69
N ILE A 23 15.72 3.03 19.90
CA ILE A 23 15.52 3.35 18.48
C ILE A 23 15.05 4.81 18.34
N LEU A 24 14.10 5.24 19.18
CA LEU A 24 13.61 6.60 19.20
C LEU A 24 14.72 7.61 19.60
N SER A 25 15.57 7.26 20.58
CA SER A 25 16.70 8.12 20.99
C SER A 25 17.79 8.21 19.92
N LEU A 26 18.05 7.12 19.18
CA LEU A 26 18.97 7.11 18.05
C LEU A 26 18.43 7.92 16.86
N TYR A 27 17.13 7.89 16.63
CA TYR A 27 16.47 8.65 15.56
C TYR A 27 16.33 10.14 15.91
N LEU A 28 15.99 10.47 17.16
CA LEU A 28 15.88 11.84 17.65
C LEU A 28 17.26 12.48 17.91
N GLY A 29 18.31 11.69 18.22
CA GLY A 29 19.67 12.20 18.37
C GLY A 29 20.27 12.80 17.08
N GLY A 30 19.72 12.44 15.90
CA GLY A 30 20.03 13.05 14.61
C GLY A 30 19.22 14.30 14.24
N CYS A 31 18.21 14.67 15.03
CA CYS A 31 17.20 15.68 14.65
C CYS A 31 17.30 17.03 15.42
N PHE A 32 18.32 17.29 16.21
CA PHE A 32 18.38 18.48 17.06
C PHE A 32 19.47 19.50 16.67
N ALA A 33 19.40 20.06 15.47
CA ALA A 33 19.60 21.46 15.12
C ALA A 33 19.02 21.67 13.74
N PRO A 34 18.23 22.70 13.43
CA PRO A 34 17.93 23.07 12.07
C PRO A 34 19.27 23.45 11.43
N GLN A 35 19.84 22.53 10.64
CA GLN A 35 21.01 22.84 9.83
C GLN A 35 20.51 23.69 8.68
N ASP A 36 21.23 24.77 8.37
CA ASP A 36 20.93 25.59 7.20
C ASP A 36 20.86 24.72 5.94
N PRO A 37 19.81 24.88 5.10
CA PRO A 37 19.63 24.07 3.91
C PRO A 37 20.72 24.37 2.89
N LEU A 38 21.04 23.39 2.05
CA LEU A 38 21.89 23.58 0.89
C LEU A 38 21.06 24.18 -0.25
N THR A 39 21.47 25.34 -0.76
CA THR A 39 20.67 26.10 -1.73
C THR A 39 21.10 25.79 -3.16
N ILE A 40 20.09 25.51 -4.01
CA ILE A 40 20.20 25.37 -5.46
C ILE A 40 19.43 26.53 -6.08
N ALA A 41 20.07 27.33 -6.91
CA ALA A 41 19.41 28.38 -7.68
C ALA A 41 18.79 27.79 -8.96
N VAL A 42 17.58 28.24 -9.30
CA VAL A 42 16.91 27.89 -10.56
C VAL A 42 16.56 29.18 -11.27
N SER A 43 17.12 29.38 -12.48
CA SER A 43 16.93 30.59 -13.27
C SER A 43 16.25 30.28 -14.58
N LEU A 44 15.01 30.77 -14.75
CA LEU A 44 14.13 30.52 -15.88
C LEU A 44 13.23 31.73 -16.14
N GLY A 45 12.63 31.84 -17.32
CA GLY A 45 11.69 32.90 -17.66
C GLY A 45 10.29 32.62 -17.13
N MET A 46 9.90 33.23 -16.02
CA MET A 46 8.67 32.95 -15.30
C MET A 46 7.59 34.03 -15.47
N ASP A 47 7.70 34.91 -16.44
CA ASP A 47 6.72 36.00 -16.65
C ASP A 47 5.39 35.49 -17.20
N ASP A 48 5.40 34.42 -17.98
CA ASP A 48 4.22 33.77 -18.50
C ASP A 48 3.89 32.49 -17.69
N PRO A 49 2.88 32.51 -16.83
CA PRO A 49 2.48 31.33 -16.06
C PRO A 49 1.88 30.22 -16.94
N THR A 50 1.62 30.50 -18.22
CA THR A 50 1.10 29.50 -19.18
C THR A 50 2.23 28.85 -20.00
N ASP A 51 3.47 29.26 -19.81
CA ASP A 51 4.63 28.64 -20.46
C ASP A 51 4.87 27.24 -19.88
N ILE A 52 4.47 26.25 -20.69
CA ILE A 52 4.53 24.84 -20.31
C ILE A 52 5.96 24.36 -20.18
N GLY A 53 6.88 24.86 -21.01
CA GLY A 53 8.29 24.47 -21.00
C GLY A 53 8.96 24.85 -19.68
N VAL A 54 8.76 26.08 -19.25
CA VAL A 54 9.26 26.58 -17.96
C VAL A 54 8.63 25.86 -16.78
N ASP A 55 7.31 25.67 -16.80
CA ASP A 55 6.60 24.91 -15.76
C ASP A 55 7.11 23.46 -15.65
N GLN A 56 7.34 22.80 -16.80
CA GLN A 56 7.91 21.45 -16.85
C GLN A 56 9.33 21.40 -16.26
N ALA A 57 10.16 22.39 -16.56
CA ALA A 57 11.51 22.46 -16.03
C ALA A 57 11.52 22.59 -14.51
N ILE A 58 10.72 23.51 -13.94
CA ILE A 58 10.58 23.71 -12.50
C ILE A 58 10.10 22.42 -11.83
N LYS A 59 9.03 21.82 -12.34
CA LYS A 59 8.46 20.59 -11.78
C LYS A 59 9.44 19.41 -11.83
N GLY A 60 10.23 19.30 -12.90
CA GLY A 60 11.28 18.28 -13.01
C GLY A 60 12.31 18.40 -11.88
N ILE A 61 12.79 19.62 -11.62
CA ILE A 61 13.73 19.91 -10.53
C ILE A 61 13.11 19.63 -9.17
N GLU A 62 11.89 20.16 -8.93
CA GLU A 62 11.20 20.03 -7.65
C GLU A 62 10.88 18.59 -7.28
N GLU A 63 10.51 17.75 -8.25
CA GLU A 63 10.24 16.34 -8.00
C GLU A 63 11.50 15.63 -7.47
N TYR A 64 12.65 15.85 -8.08
CA TYR A 64 13.89 15.22 -7.60
C TYR A 64 14.33 15.78 -6.25
N VAL A 65 14.31 17.08 -6.06
CA VAL A 65 14.67 17.72 -4.77
C VAL A 65 13.74 17.25 -3.65
N LYS A 66 12.46 17.11 -3.93
CA LYS A 66 11.49 16.56 -2.98
C LYS A 66 11.79 15.11 -2.62
N GLU A 67 12.13 14.27 -3.60
CA GLU A 67 12.51 12.88 -3.41
C GLU A 67 13.72 12.77 -2.47
N VAL A 68 14.77 13.52 -2.75
CA VAL A 68 15.97 13.59 -1.89
C VAL A 68 15.63 14.10 -0.49
N ASN A 69 14.80 15.13 -0.38
CA ASN A 69 14.40 15.69 0.89
C ASN A 69 13.55 14.70 1.73
N GLN A 70 12.74 13.85 1.09
CA GLN A 70 11.97 12.81 1.77
C GLN A 70 12.87 11.71 2.35
N THR A 71 13.96 11.38 1.69
CA THR A 71 14.95 10.39 2.16
C THR A 71 15.96 10.92 3.18
N GLY A 72 15.81 12.18 3.62
CA GLY A 72 16.67 12.79 4.67
C GLY A 72 17.56 13.93 4.18
N GLY A 73 17.54 14.27 2.90
CA GLY A 73 18.40 15.28 2.29
C GLY A 73 19.82 14.78 2.03
N VAL A 74 20.73 15.68 1.71
CA VAL A 74 22.16 15.38 1.49
C VAL A 74 22.91 15.44 2.82
N LYS A 75 23.44 14.30 3.27
CA LYS A 75 24.15 14.18 4.56
C LYS A 75 23.38 14.78 5.76
N GLY A 76 22.04 14.65 5.74
CA GLY A 76 21.17 15.15 6.79
C GLY A 76 20.71 16.61 6.62
N LYS A 77 21.21 17.34 5.62
CA LYS A 77 20.77 18.69 5.28
C LYS A 77 19.70 18.67 4.19
N LYS A 78 18.66 19.47 4.36
CA LYS A 78 17.62 19.63 3.33
C LYS A 78 18.15 20.48 2.19
N LEU A 79 17.66 20.21 0.98
CA LEU A 79 17.88 21.03 -0.20
C LEU A 79 16.80 22.10 -0.28
N LYS A 80 17.19 23.32 -0.62
CA LYS A 80 16.30 24.45 -0.89
C LYS A 80 16.45 24.90 -2.33
N VAL A 81 15.35 25.00 -3.05
CA VAL A 81 15.30 25.60 -4.40
C VAL A 81 14.97 27.08 -4.24
N GLU A 82 15.79 27.95 -4.85
CA GLU A 82 15.52 29.39 -4.98
C GLU A 82 15.27 29.73 -6.44
N LEU A 83 14.12 30.32 -6.74
CA LEU A 83 13.71 30.66 -8.10
C LEU A 83 14.11 32.09 -8.44
N PHE A 84 14.73 32.28 -9.62
CA PHE A 84 15.16 33.55 -10.15
C PHE A 84 14.55 33.71 -11.55
N ASN A 85 13.89 34.83 -11.81
CA ASN A 85 13.20 35.08 -13.07
C ASN A 85 14.09 35.87 -14.05
N ASP A 86 14.58 35.21 -15.10
CA ASP A 86 15.34 35.82 -16.18
C ASP A 86 14.48 36.42 -17.30
N SER A 87 13.15 36.23 -17.25
CA SER A 87 12.19 36.71 -18.25
C SER A 87 12.46 36.25 -19.68
N ASN A 88 13.28 35.24 -19.88
CA ASN A 88 13.84 34.83 -21.17
C ASN A 88 14.53 35.97 -21.92
N ASP A 89 14.99 37.01 -21.19
CA ASP A 89 15.73 38.17 -21.70
C ASP A 89 17.24 38.07 -21.38
N PRO A 90 18.14 38.14 -22.36
CA PRO A 90 19.57 38.00 -22.15
C PRO A 90 20.17 39.06 -21.22
N GLU A 91 19.70 40.30 -21.25
CA GLU A 91 20.23 41.37 -20.41
C GLU A 91 19.74 41.21 -18.95
N LYS A 92 18.50 40.75 -18.77
CA LYS A 92 17.98 40.38 -17.44
C LYS A 92 18.69 39.17 -16.88
N ALA A 93 18.95 38.15 -17.72
CA ALA A 93 19.70 36.96 -17.33
C ALA A 93 21.10 37.27 -16.75
N LYS A 94 21.82 38.26 -17.31
CA LYS A 94 23.09 38.74 -16.76
C LYS A 94 22.93 39.35 -15.37
N LYS A 95 21.88 40.14 -15.16
CA LYS A 95 21.60 40.76 -13.84
C LYS A 95 21.24 39.70 -12.81
N VAL A 96 20.37 38.77 -13.17
CA VAL A 96 19.97 37.64 -12.34
C VAL A 96 21.17 36.74 -12.02
N ALA A 97 22.07 36.51 -12.98
CA ALA A 97 23.28 35.75 -12.73
C ALA A 97 24.21 36.43 -11.69
N GLN A 98 24.21 37.76 -11.65
CA GLN A 98 24.94 38.49 -10.60
C GLN A 98 24.23 38.37 -9.24
N GLU A 99 22.93 38.47 -9.19
CA GLU A 99 22.14 38.23 -7.96
C GLU A 99 22.39 36.83 -7.38
N ILE A 100 22.46 35.81 -8.24
CA ILE A 100 22.80 34.44 -7.86
C ILE A 100 24.26 34.36 -7.34
N ALA A 101 25.19 35.09 -7.99
CA ALA A 101 26.57 35.13 -7.56
C ALA A 101 26.72 35.65 -6.11
N ASP A 102 25.89 36.62 -5.76
CA ASP A 102 25.88 37.25 -4.43
C ASP A 102 25.07 36.43 -3.39
N SER A 103 24.37 35.39 -3.82
CA SER A 103 23.60 34.48 -2.95
C SER A 103 24.44 33.35 -2.37
N ASN A 104 23.83 32.49 -1.53
CA ASN A 104 24.43 31.27 -1.00
C ASN A 104 24.16 30.02 -1.85
N ALA A 105 23.73 30.18 -3.10
CA ALA A 105 23.50 29.07 -3.98
C ALA A 105 24.80 28.36 -4.37
N LEU A 106 24.83 27.05 -4.26
CA LEU A 106 25.98 26.20 -4.59
C LEU A 106 26.10 25.96 -6.09
N ILE A 107 25.01 25.94 -6.79
CA ILE A 107 24.91 25.62 -8.21
C ILE A 107 23.63 26.24 -8.80
N VAL A 108 23.66 26.48 -10.11
CA VAL A 108 22.49 26.97 -10.88
C VAL A 108 21.94 25.88 -11.78
N LEU A 109 20.61 25.69 -11.76
CA LEU A 109 19.87 24.90 -12.73
C LEU A 109 19.12 25.86 -13.66
N GLY A 110 19.43 25.85 -14.92
CA GLY A 110 18.94 26.81 -15.91
C GLY A 110 20.11 27.35 -16.76
N HIS A 111 19.90 28.25 -17.64
CA HIS A 111 18.68 28.85 -18.15
C HIS A 111 17.97 27.89 -19.16
N TYR A 112 16.73 28.24 -19.57
CA TYR A 112 16.00 27.39 -20.54
C TYR A 112 16.47 27.63 -21.97
N TYR A 113 16.54 28.90 -22.40
CA TYR A 113 16.95 29.27 -23.75
C TYR A 113 18.46 29.44 -23.89
N SER A 114 18.96 29.21 -25.12
CA SER A 114 20.39 29.36 -25.44
C SER A 114 20.88 30.80 -25.29
N SER A 115 20.05 31.77 -25.66
CA SER A 115 20.38 33.20 -25.56
C SER A 115 20.64 33.65 -24.11
N THR A 116 19.77 33.30 -23.21
CA THR A 116 19.88 33.59 -21.77
C THR A 116 21.02 32.82 -21.11
N SER A 117 21.18 31.52 -21.47
CA SER A 117 22.31 30.69 -20.99
C SER A 117 23.69 31.27 -21.38
N ILE A 118 23.85 31.72 -22.63
CA ILE A 118 25.09 32.32 -23.11
C ILE A 118 25.37 33.64 -22.33
N ALA A 119 24.36 34.49 -22.19
CA ALA A 119 24.46 35.76 -21.52
C ALA A 119 24.84 35.64 -20.03
N ALA A 120 24.15 34.75 -19.30
CA ALA A 120 24.42 34.48 -17.88
C ALA A 120 25.73 33.71 -17.66
N GLY A 121 26.09 32.84 -18.60
CA GLY A 121 27.26 31.96 -18.50
C GLY A 121 28.58 32.69 -18.33
N GLU A 122 28.74 33.84 -18.91
CA GLU A 122 29.92 34.69 -18.69
C GLU A 122 30.00 35.19 -17.25
N THR A 123 28.89 35.58 -16.65
CA THR A 123 28.81 35.99 -15.25
C THR A 123 29.14 34.82 -14.31
N TYR A 124 28.61 33.62 -14.58
CA TYR A 124 28.90 32.43 -13.81
C TYR A 124 30.36 32.05 -13.87
N LYS A 125 31.00 32.13 -15.05
CA LYS A 125 32.42 31.85 -15.25
C LYS A 125 33.30 32.81 -14.44
N ILE A 126 33.00 34.10 -14.48
CA ILE A 126 33.77 35.13 -13.76
C ILE A 126 33.66 34.97 -12.24
N ASN A 127 32.48 34.61 -11.75
CA ASN A 127 32.19 34.49 -10.31
C ASN A 127 32.40 33.05 -9.76
N GLY A 128 32.81 32.10 -10.59
CA GLY A 128 33.07 30.73 -10.17
C GLY A 128 31.80 30.00 -9.68
N ILE A 129 30.70 29.98 -10.44
CA ILE A 129 29.47 29.34 -10.11
C ILE A 129 29.17 28.25 -11.13
N PRO A 130 29.08 26.98 -10.74
CA PRO A 130 28.70 25.93 -11.66
C PRO A 130 27.22 26.06 -12.09
N ALA A 131 26.96 25.85 -13.36
CA ALA A 131 25.62 25.91 -13.93
C ALA A 131 25.32 24.65 -14.77
N ILE A 132 24.10 24.14 -14.73
CA ILE A 132 23.64 23.03 -15.56
C ILE A 132 22.34 23.42 -16.25
N THR A 133 22.28 23.30 -17.56
CA THR A 133 21.03 23.46 -18.31
C THR A 133 20.49 22.13 -18.79
N GLY A 134 19.16 21.98 -18.72
CA GLY A 134 18.39 20.91 -19.33
C GLY A 134 17.63 21.36 -20.59
N GLY A 135 17.85 22.58 -21.08
CA GLY A 135 17.12 23.18 -22.22
C GLY A 135 17.95 23.82 -23.32
N ALA A 136 19.09 24.46 -22.99
CA ALA A 136 19.87 25.23 -23.93
C ALA A 136 20.87 24.38 -24.73
N THR A 137 20.74 24.32 -26.05
CA THR A 137 21.50 23.42 -26.92
C THR A 137 22.56 24.10 -27.81
N ALA A 138 22.55 25.42 -27.95
CA ALA A 138 23.58 26.11 -28.75
C ALA A 138 25.01 25.81 -28.23
N ASP A 139 25.96 25.56 -29.12
CA ASP A 139 27.30 25.13 -28.74
C ASP A 139 28.01 26.16 -27.86
N LYS A 140 27.76 27.46 -28.09
CA LYS A 140 28.34 28.56 -27.32
C LYS A 140 28.04 28.57 -25.81
N VAL A 141 27.02 27.79 -25.37
CA VAL A 141 26.65 27.73 -23.93
C VAL A 141 27.77 27.13 -23.09
N THR A 142 28.40 26.05 -23.57
CA THR A 142 29.48 25.37 -22.87
C THR A 142 30.85 25.60 -23.50
N LYS A 143 30.90 25.86 -24.80
CA LYS A 143 32.17 26.04 -25.54
C LYS A 143 33.02 27.20 -24.97
N GLY A 144 34.16 26.85 -24.40
CA GLY A 144 35.06 27.82 -23.76
C GLY A 144 34.59 28.26 -22.37
N ASN A 145 33.56 27.62 -21.79
CA ASN A 145 33.08 27.90 -20.46
C ASN A 145 33.03 26.61 -19.61
N ASN A 146 34.03 26.29 -18.86
CA ASN A 146 34.17 25.10 -18.03
C ASN A 146 33.40 25.19 -16.69
N TRP A 147 32.54 26.18 -16.53
CA TRP A 147 31.62 26.34 -15.43
C TRP A 147 30.19 26.04 -15.83
N TYR A 148 29.92 25.79 -17.15
CA TYR A 148 28.62 25.50 -17.69
C TYR A 148 28.57 24.08 -18.26
N PHE A 149 27.58 23.30 -17.85
CA PHE A 149 27.33 21.93 -18.28
C PHE A 149 25.91 21.80 -18.83
N ARG A 150 25.64 20.71 -19.55
CA ARG A 150 24.29 20.42 -20.05
C ARG A 150 23.93 18.94 -19.98
N THR A 151 22.74 18.64 -19.54
CA THR A 151 22.18 17.27 -19.49
C THR A 151 21.34 16.95 -20.74
N ILE A 152 21.59 17.67 -21.83
CA ILE A 152 21.01 17.46 -23.15
C ILE A 152 22.12 17.47 -24.22
N LEU A 153 21.78 17.01 -25.42
CA LEU A 153 22.71 17.02 -26.53
C LEU A 153 22.86 18.44 -27.09
N ASN A 154 24.07 18.84 -27.43
CA ASN A 154 24.29 20.12 -28.10
C ASN A 154 23.76 20.13 -29.53
N GLY A 155 23.51 21.33 -30.06
CA GLY A 155 22.95 21.55 -31.41
C GLY A 155 23.76 20.95 -32.55
N SER A 156 25.09 21.04 -32.48
CA SER A 156 25.97 20.46 -33.52
C SER A 156 25.87 18.93 -33.59
N SER A 157 25.78 18.24 -32.46
CA SER A 157 25.63 16.80 -32.44
C SER A 157 24.28 16.36 -33.00
N GLN A 158 23.19 17.06 -32.64
CA GLN A 158 21.86 16.81 -33.17
C GLN A 158 21.81 17.01 -34.68
N ALA A 159 22.26 18.14 -35.15
CA ALA A 159 22.15 18.54 -36.57
C ALA A 159 22.97 17.64 -37.48
N ASN A 160 24.22 17.32 -37.11
CA ASN A 160 25.07 16.40 -37.84
C ASN A 160 24.45 14.99 -37.90
N PHE A 161 23.91 14.50 -36.81
CA PHE A 161 23.20 13.22 -36.77
C PHE A 161 21.93 13.22 -37.62
N LEU A 162 21.15 14.31 -37.62
CA LEU A 162 19.96 14.43 -38.47
C LEU A 162 20.30 14.31 -39.97
N ALA A 163 21.36 15.03 -40.44
CA ALA A 163 21.81 14.90 -41.81
C ALA A 163 22.18 13.46 -42.20
N PHE A 164 22.88 12.79 -41.29
CA PHE A 164 23.20 11.37 -41.45
C PHE A 164 21.97 10.46 -41.46
N TYR A 165 21.05 10.67 -40.54
CA TYR A 165 19.82 9.89 -40.41
C TYR A 165 18.92 10.03 -41.64
N ILE A 166 18.74 11.25 -42.15
CA ILE A 166 18.00 11.53 -43.36
C ILE A 166 18.56 10.70 -44.54
N LYS A 167 19.91 10.65 -44.69
CA LYS A 167 20.55 9.90 -45.76
C LYS A 167 20.49 8.41 -45.58
N LYS A 168 20.85 7.92 -44.41
CA LYS A 168 21.10 6.49 -44.16
C LYS A 168 19.88 5.71 -43.72
N VAL A 169 18.90 6.38 -43.11
CA VAL A 169 17.70 5.72 -42.59
C VAL A 169 16.46 6.12 -43.40
N LEU A 170 16.22 7.39 -43.64
CA LEU A 170 15.07 7.84 -44.41
C LEU A 170 15.27 7.76 -45.92
N GLY A 171 16.53 7.67 -46.38
CA GLY A 171 16.86 7.42 -47.79
C GLY A 171 16.82 8.66 -48.71
N TYR A 172 16.67 9.88 -48.16
CA TYR A 172 16.64 11.08 -48.97
C TYR A 172 18.06 11.56 -49.36
N ALA A 173 18.23 11.90 -50.65
CA ALA A 173 19.47 12.43 -51.16
C ALA A 173 19.49 13.96 -51.07
N ASN A 174 18.34 14.59 -51.15
CA ASN A 174 18.13 16.04 -51.22
C ASN A 174 17.36 16.53 -49.99
N VAL A 175 17.63 17.75 -49.57
CA VAL A 175 16.93 18.40 -48.46
C VAL A 175 16.74 19.87 -48.73
N SER A 176 15.72 20.46 -48.10
CA SER A 176 15.52 21.90 -48.08
C SER A 176 15.51 22.38 -46.62
N LEU A 177 16.35 23.35 -46.29
CA LEU A 177 16.59 23.80 -44.92
C LEU A 177 15.91 25.13 -44.61
N ILE A 178 15.18 25.20 -43.55
CA ILE A 178 14.60 26.42 -43.00
C ILE A 178 15.15 26.61 -41.58
N TYR A 179 15.76 27.76 -41.31
CA TYR A 179 16.37 28.09 -40.01
C TYR A 179 16.29 29.59 -39.72
N ASP A 180 16.62 30.02 -38.52
CA ASP A 180 16.68 31.42 -38.11
C ASP A 180 18.12 31.76 -37.71
N GLY A 181 18.82 32.52 -38.54
CA GLY A 181 20.21 32.94 -38.26
C GLY A 181 20.33 33.99 -37.17
N GLY A 182 19.23 34.61 -36.75
CA GLY A 182 19.20 35.60 -35.67
C GLY A 182 19.06 34.98 -34.28
N GLU A 183 18.57 33.77 -34.20
CA GLU A 183 18.34 33.05 -32.93
C GLU A 183 19.48 32.05 -32.66
N PRO A 184 20.19 32.12 -31.48
CA PRO A 184 21.39 31.33 -31.20
C PRO A 184 21.24 29.83 -31.36
N PHE A 185 20.12 29.23 -30.90
CA PHE A 185 19.81 27.82 -31.05
C PHE A 185 19.71 27.43 -32.52
N SER A 186 18.83 28.10 -33.23
CA SER A 186 18.53 27.85 -34.65
C SER A 186 19.75 28.04 -35.55
N ASN A 187 20.49 29.11 -35.32
CA ASN A 187 21.72 29.43 -36.08
C ASN A 187 22.82 28.36 -35.86
N SER A 188 23.00 27.92 -34.59
CA SER A 188 23.96 26.86 -34.24
C SER A 188 23.61 25.55 -34.96
N MET A 189 22.34 25.15 -34.91
CA MET A 189 21.86 23.96 -35.59
C MET A 189 21.91 24.06 -37.12
N GLY A 190 21.51 25.21 -37.70
CA GLY A 190 21.51 25.43 -39.14
C GLY A 190 22.91 25.31 -39.75
N GLN A 191 23.90 25.97 -39.14
CA GLN A 191 25.32 25.89 -39.56
C GLN A 191 25.87 24.47 -39.44
N ALA A 192 25.58 23.79 -38.32
CA ALA A 192 26.01 22.43 -38.11
C ALA A 192 25.34 21.44 -39.10
N PHE A 193 24.06 21.65 -39.43
CA PHE A 193 23.34 20.83 -40.40
C PHE A 193 23.94 21.00 -41.80
N GLU A 194 24.28 22.20 -42.23
CA GLU A 194 24.93 22.44 -43.55
C GLU A 194 26.25 21.67 -43.63
N LYS A 195 27.07 21.74 -42.57
CA LYS A 195 28.33 21.00 -42.50
C LYS A 195 28.08 19.49 -42.52
N GLY A 196 27.14 19.01 -41.75
CA GLY A 196 26.76 17.59 -41.69
C GLY A 196 26.18 17.09 -43.05
N ALA A 197 25.37 17.91 -43.72
CA ALA A 197 24.85 17.60 -45.05
C ALA A 197 25.96 17.42 -46.07
N GLN A 198 26.95 18.32 -46.05
CA GLN A 198 28.13 18.18 -46.88
C GLN A 198 28.94 16.93 -46.58
N GLU A 199 29.20 16.65 -45.27
CA GLU A 199 29.96 15.50 -44.82
C GLU A 199 29.30 14.17 -45.22
N HIS A 200 27.97 14.10 -45.13
CA HIS A 200 27.21 12.89 -45.40
C HIS A 200 26.65 12.83 -46.85
N GLN A 201 27.07 13.73 -47.71
CA GLN A 201 26.66 13.77 -49.14
C GLN A 201 25.13 13.88 -49.29
N VAL A 202 24.50 14.72 -48.50
CA VAL A 202 23.13 15.17 -48.63
C VAL A 202 23.16 16.51 -49.40
N LYS A 203 22.48 16.60 -50.52
CA LYS A 203 22.44 17.83 -51.28
C LYS A 203 21.46 18.82 -50.68
N LEU A 204 21.92 19.98 -50.30
CA LEU A 204 21.07 21.08 -49.85
C LEU A 204 20.55 21.84 -51.10
N GLU A 205 19.29 21.64 -51.46
CA GLU A 205 18.69 22.23 -52.64
C GLU A 205 18.23 23.66 -52.38
N ASN A 206 17.53 23.85 -51.24
CA ASN A 206 17.01 25.17 -50.87
C ASN A 206 17.44 25.49 -49.45
N LYS A 207 17.64 26.80 -49.17
CA LYS A 207 17.98 27.30 -47.88
C LYS A 207 17.28 28.62 -47.61
N TRP A 208 16.48 28.69 -46.56
CA TRP A 208 15.78 29.90 -46.12
C TRP A 208 16.19 30.28 -44.72
N ASP A 209 16.61 31.57 -44.59
CA ASP A 209 16.98 32.15 -43.30
C ASP A 209 15.85 33.10 -42.86
N LEU A 210 15.29 32.86 -41.69
CA LEU A 210 14.21 33.66 -41.11
C LEU A 210 14.70 34.84 -40.29
N SER A 211 16.01 35.04 -40.18
CA SER A 211 16.59 36.11 -39.36
C SER A 211 15.99 37.49 -39.73
N ALA A 212 15.86 38.32 -38.70
CA ALA A 212 15.30 39.68 -38.81
C ALA A 212 13.84 39.76 -39.26
N THR A 213 13.05 38.67 -39.14
CA THR A 213 11.62 38.66 -39.46
C THR A 213 10.78 38.32 -38.22
N GLU A 214 9.84 39.21 -37.93
CA GLU A 214 8.89 39.04 -36.84
C GLU A 214 7.45 39.42 -37.28
N GLY A 215 6.43 38.94 -36.57
CA GLY A 215 5.05 39.31 -36.79
C GLY A 215 4.57 39.11 -38.22
N LYS A 216 4.10 40.16 -38.87
CA LYS A 216 3.57 40.12 -40.28
C LYS A 216 4.65 39.80 -41.29
N ASP A 217 5.88 40.26 -41.07
CA ASP A 217 6.99 40.01 -42.01
C ASP A 217 7.36 38.50 -41.98
N LEU A 218 7.26 37.86 -40.85
CA LEU A 218 7.42 36.40 -40.74
C LEU A 218 6.31 35.64 -41.45
N GLU A 219 5.05 36.09 -41.33
CA GLU A 219 3.92 35.46 -42.04
C GLU A 219 4.09 35.57 -43.57
N GLU A 220 4.48 36.75 -44.09
CA GLU A 220 4.74 36.95 -45.52
C GLU A 220 5.90 36.05 -45.99
N LYS A 221 6.98 35.98 -45.23
CA LYS A 221 8.10 35.13 -45.58
C LYS A 221 7.78 33.65 -45.55
N VAL A 222 6.95 33.20 -44.58
CA VAL A 222 6.43 31.82 -44.55
C VAL A 222 5.58 31.51 -45.79
N GLN A 223 4.70 32.42 -46.21
CA GLN A 223 3.90 32.22 -47.42
C GLN A 223 4.77 32.15 -48.68
N ASN A 224 5.81 32.96 -48.78
CA ASN A 224 6.75 32.92 -49.91
C ASN A 224 7.51 31.59 -49.95
N ILE A 225 8.05 31.12 -48.80
CA ILE A 225 8.75 29.82 -48.70
C ILE A 225 7.83 28.67 -49.11
N VAL A 226 6.59 28.67 -48.59
CA VAL A 226 5.63 27.60 -48.90
C VAL A 226 5.18 27.67 -50.38
N GLY A 227 5.08 28.88 -50.97
CA GLY A 227 4.85 29.07 -52.41
C GLY A 227 5.99 28.49 -53.27
N GLU A 228 7.24 28.79 -52.95
CA GLU A 228 8.41 28.21 -53.61
C GLU A 228 8.45 26.66 -53.47
N LEU A 229 8.14 26.13 -52.29
CA LEU A 229 8.02 24.69 -52.09
C LEU A 229 6.89 24.05 -52.92
N ALA A 230 5.79 24.73 -53.11
CA ALA A 230 4.66 24.23 -53.90
C ALA A 230 4.96 24.15 -55.40
N GLU A 231 5.79 25.06 -55.90
CA GLU A 231 6.20 25.11 -57.30
C GLU A 231 7.36 24.16 -57.65
N ALA A 232 8.15 23.75 -56.63
CA ALA A 232 9.32 22.89 -56.82
C ALA A 232 8.93 21.41 -57.05
N PRO A 233 9.58 20.68 -57.97
CA PRO A 233 9.39 19.24 -58.12
C PRO A 233 9.73 18.48 -56.81
N LEU A 234 8.93 17.48 -56.49
CA LEU A 234 9.09 16.70 -55.25
C LEU A 234 10.51 16.12 -55.08
N GLU A 235 11.08 15.62 -56.17
CA GLU A 235 12.43 15.05 -56.21
C GLU A 235 13.55 16.07 -55.95
N ASN A 236 13.28 17.35 -56.17
CA ASN A 236 14.26 18.45 -55.92
C ASN A 236 14.16 18.97 -54.47
N VAL A 237 12.99 18.96 -53.85
CA VAL A 237 12.80 19.45 -52.49
C VAL A 237 13.40 18.46 -51.47
N GLY A 238 13.15 17.17 -51.67
CA GLY A 238 13.56 16.12 -50.73
C GLY A 238 12.83 16.22 -49.39
N ALA A 239 13.54 16.03 -48.27
CA ALA A 239 12.98 16.26 -46.94
C ALA A 239 13.10 17.75 -46.56
N VAL A 240 12.04 18.30 -45.96
CA VAL A 240 12.06 19.68 -45.43
C VAL A 240 12.59 19.63 -43.99
N VAL A 241 13.73 20.27 -43.79
CA VAL A 241 14.41 20.33 -42.48
C VAL A 241 14.10 21.67 -41.84
N ILE A 242 13.46 21.65 -40.68
CA ILE A 242 13.04 22.84 -39.94
C ILE A 242 13.82 22.88 -38.61
N LEU A 243 14.73 23.84 -38.53
CA LEU A 243 15.63 24.06 -37.39
C LEU A 243 15.38 25.44 -36.78
N THR A 244 14.18 25.65 -36.25
CA THR A 244 13.75 26.89 -35.59
C THR A 244 13.17 26.60 -34.24
N ILE A 245 12.95 27.62 -33.42
CA ILE A 245 12.08 27.53 -32.25
C ILE A 245 10.64 27.22 -32.68
N GLU A 246 9.75 26.93 -31.72
CA GLU A 246 8.42 26.36 -31.99
C GLU A 246 7.51 27.27 -32.84
N ASP A 247 7.46 28.58 -32.56
CA ASP A 247 6.49 29.48 -33.20
C ASP A 247 6.66 29.59 -34.75
N PRO A 248 7.85 29.88 -35.30
CA PRO A 248 8.07 29.83 -36.74
C PRO A 248 7.80 28.44 -37.32
N ALA A 249 8.20 27.36 -36.64
CA ALA A 249 7.96 25.99 -37.10
C ALA A 249 6.46 25.68 -37.27
N VAL A 250 5.63 26.06 -36.32
CA VAL A 250 4.18 25.88 -36.36
C VAL A 250 3.57 26.61 -37.53
N LYS A 251 3.95 27.87 -37.78
CA LYS A 251 3.48 28.66 -38.89
C LYS A 251 3.84 28.05 -40.26
N ILE A 252 5.10 27.59 -40.41
CA ILE A 252 5.57 26.94 -41.65
C ILE A 252 4.79 25.64 -41.87
N ILE A 253 4.70 24.79 -40.93
CA ILE A 253 4.03 23.47 -41.05
C ILE A 253 2.53 23.65 -41.32
N ALA A 254 1.88 24.59 -40.62
CA ALA A 254 0.48 24.89 -40.83
C ALA A 254 0.23 25.39 -42.30
N ALA A 255 1.06 26.28 -42.79
CA ALA A 255 0.96 26.77 -44.15
C ALA A 255 1.21 25.66 -45.17
N MET A 256 2.24 24.83 -44.98
CA MET A 256 2.54 23.68 -45.86
C MET A 256 1.37 22.71 -45.94
N LYS A 257 0.82 22.28 -44.81
CA LYS A 257 -0.26 21.29 -44.73
C LYS A 257 -1.56 21.83 -45.32
N ARG A 258 -1.89 23.12 -45.13
CA ARG A 258 -3.05 23.78 -45.72
C ARG A 258 -2.97 23.92 -47.24
N GLN A 259 -1.75 24.03 -47.78
CA GLN A 259 -1.52 23.98 -49.23
C GLN A 259 -1.46 22.53 -49.78
N GLY A 260 -1.65 21.51 -48.92
CA GLY A 260 -1.63 20.11 -49.34
C GLY A 260 -0.24 19.55 -49.59
N LEU A 261 0.81 20.21 -49.17
CA LEU A 261 2.19 19.74 -49.32
C LEU A 261 2.49 18.58 -48.37
N SER A 262 2.93 17.47 -48.93
CA SER A 262 3.17 16.22 -48.18
C SER A 262 4.65 15.83 -48.11
N TYR A 263 5.53 16.83 -48.08
CA TYR A 263 6.96 16.59 -47.89
C TYR A 263 7.28 15.97 -46.55
N PRO A 264 8.25 15.04 -46.46
CA PRO A 264 8.76 14.59 -45.16
C PRO A 264 9.36 15.76 -44.40
N ILE A 265 8.93 15.92 -43.15
CA ILE A 265 9.42 16.99 -42.28
C ILE A 265 10.34 16.38 -41.22
N VAL A 266 11.50 16.98 -41.04
CA VAL A 266 12.50 16.59 -40.05
C VAL A 266 12.92 17.82 -39.28
N GLY A 267 12.99 17.75 -37.97
CA GLY A 267 13.36 18.88 -37.12
C GLY A 267 14.30 18.58 -35.98
N GLY A 268 14.74 19.63 -35.30
CA GLY A 268 15.47 19.54 -34.05
C GLY A 268 14.59 19.22 -32.90
N ASP A 269 15.15 19.29 -31.69
CA ASP A 269 14.48 18.99 -30.43
C ASP A 269 13.32 19.94 -30.08
N SER A 270 13.32 21.16 -30.61
CA SER A 270 12.18 22.09 -30.50
C SER A 270 10.87 21.49 -31.03
N LEU A 271 10.96 20.68 -32.11
CA LEU A 271 9.79 20.02 -32.68
C LEU A 271 9.34 18.80 -31.87
N SER A 272 10.10 18.34 -30.89
CA SER A 272 9.71 17.25 -29.98
C SER A 272 9.21 17.76 -28.62
N ALA A 273 9.17 19.06 -28.40
CA ALA A 273 8.64 19.66 -27.20
C ALA A 273 7.10 19.55 -27.12
N GLU A 274 6.55 19.37 -25.94
CA GLU A 274 5.08 19.36 -25.74
C GLU A 274 4.45 20.70 -26.16
N THR A 275 5.17 21.81 -25.97
CA THR A 275 4.81 23.16 -26.41
C THR A 275 4.50 23.22 -27.91
N PHE A 276 5.29 22.54 -28.73
CA PHE A 276 5.08 22.48 -30.16
C PHE A 276 3.73 21.89 -30.57
N VAL A 277 3.39 20.71 -30.03
CA VAL A 277 2.10 20.04 -30.34
C VAL A 277 0.93 20.84 -29.84
N LYS A 278 1.06 21.42 -28.64
CA LYS A 278 -0.03 22.17 -28.01
C LYS A 278 -0.43 23.41 -28.79
N ARG A 279 0.52 24.05 -29.47
CA ARG A 279 0.22 25.20 -30.35
C ARG A 279 -0.71 24.85 -31.53
N PHE A 280 -0.72 23.60 -31.98
CA PHE A 280 -1.67 23.14 -33.01
C PHE A 280 -3.06 22.86 -32.47
N GLN A 281 -3.24 22.61 -31.17
CA GLN A 281 -4.55 22.30 -30.61
C GLN A 281 -5.57 23.43 -30.76
N GLU A 282 -5.12 24.66 -31.00
CA GLU A 282 -5.98 25.82 -31.30
C GLU A 282 -6.53 25.82 -32.72
N TYR A 283 -5.94 25.02 -33.62
CA TYR A 283 -6.32 24.97 -35.03
C TYR A 283 -7.52 24.04 -35.25
N PRO A 284 -8.60 24.49 -35.97
CA PRO A 284 -9.78 23.66 -36.18
C PRO A 284 -9.52 22.33 -36.88
N GLU A 285 -8.49 22.28 -37.77
CA GLU A 285 -8.08 21.07 -38.48
C GLU A 285 -7.57 20.00 -37.51
N GLU A 286 -6.73 20.39 -36.54
CA GLU A 286 -6.18 19.48 -35.52
C GLU A 286 -7.25 18.97 -34.57
N GLN A 287 -8.22 19.85 -34.21
CA GLN A 287 -9.35 19.48 -33.37
C GLN A 287 -10.26 18.43 -34.03
N LYS A 288 -10.44 18.52 -35.34
CA LYS A 288 -11.23 17.57 -36.12
C LYS A 288 -10.51 16.25 -36.36
N GLN A 289 -9.20 16.33 -36.57
CA GLN A 289 -8.35 15.19 -36.90
C GLN A 289 -7.02 15.32 -36.14
N PRO A 290 -6.90 14.73 -34.96
CA PRO A 290 -5.64 14.75 -34.20
C PRO A 290 -4.47 14.26 -35.07
N GLY A 291 -3.39 15.04 -35.08
CA GLY A 291 -2.23 14.77 -35.92
C GLY A 291 -2.32 15.28 -37.34
N TYR A 292 -3.34 16.07 -37.68
CA TYR A 292 -3.45 16.67 -39.03
C TYR A 292 -2.17 17.40 -39.44
N PHE A 293 -1.59 18.20 -38.54
CA PHE A 293 -0.36 18.93 -38.80
C PHE A 293 0.90 18.14 -38.47
N THR A 294 0.87 17.31 -37.45
CA THR A 294 2.08 16.72 -36.88
C THR A 294 2.41 15.32 -37.37
N ASN A 295 1.41 14.52 -37.83
CA ASN A 295 1.66 13.16 -38.29
C ASN A 295 2.73 13.11 -39.39
N GLY A 296 3.73 12.23 -39.18
CA GLY A 296 4.81 12.02 -40.16
C GLY A 296 6.03 12.91 -39.92
N ILE A 297 6.04 13.76 -38.90
CA ILE A 297 7.19 14.59 -38.58
C ILE A 297 8.20 13.75 -37.78
N TYR A 298 9.46 13.77 -38.17
CA TYR A 298 10.60 13.24 -37.45
C TYR A 298 11.30 14.34 -36.68
N SER A 299 11.72 14.10 -35.45
CA SER A 299 12.51 15.09 -34.70
C SER A 299 13.48 14.41 -33.73
N VAL A 300 14.49 15.15 -33.31
CA VAL A 300 15.33 14.69 -32.18
C VAL A 300 14.54 14.79 -30.91
N SER A 301 14.65 13.80 -30.03
CA SER A 301 14.11 13.87 -28.68
C SER A 301 15.15 13.40 -27.68
N HIS A 302 15.29 14.13 -26.58
CA HIS A 302 16.26 13.79 -25.53
C HIS A 302 15.77 12.66 -24.64
N ILE A 303 14.46 12.59 -24.41
CA ILE A 303 13.80 11.56 -23.58
C ILE A 303 12.51 11.13 -24.25
N LEU A 304 12.39 9.83 -24.55
CA LEU A 304 11.17 9.20 -25.04
C LEU A 304 10.73 8.14 -24.06
N PHE A 305 9.61 8.35 -23.40
CA PHE A 305 9.14 7.48 -22.34
C PHE A 305 8.70 6.08 -22.80
N ASP A 306 8.43 5.88 -24.08
CA ASP A 306 8.08 4.57 -24.65
C ASP A 306 9.26 3.57 -24.68
N VAL A 307 10.50 4.06 -24.65
CA VAL A 307 11.73 3.24 -24.65
C VAL A 307 12.39 3.15 -23.27
N LEU A 308 11.84 3.77 -22.23
CA LEU A 308 12.50 3.87 -20.93
C LEU A 308 12.08 2.73 -20.00
N GLY A 309 13.04 2.40 -19.10
CA GLY A 309 12.89 1.36 -18.12
C GLY A 309 11.97 1.72 -16.95
N GLU A 310 11.81 0.78 -16.03
CA GLU A 310 10.86 0.83 -14.91
C GLU A 310 10.93 2.11 -14.08
N LYS A 311 12.12 2.54 -13.66
CA LYS A 311 12.31 3.78 -12.86
C LYS A 311 11.75 5.03 -13.53
N ALA A 312 11.89 5.12 -14.85
CA ALA A 312 11.37 6.24 -15.61
C ALA A 312 9.84 6.15 -15.79
N GLN A 313 9.28 4.95 -15.90
CA GLN A 313 7.83 4.76 -15.90
C GLN A 313 7.23 5.09 -14.52
N ASP A 314 7.90 4.75 -13.43
CA ASP A 314 7.50 5.16 -12.08
C ASP A 314 7.52 6.68 -11.90
N PHE A 315 8.56 7.33 -12.40
CA PHE A 315 8.60 8.80 -12.43
C PHE A 315 7.44 9.37 -13.23
N LYS A 316 7.18 8.83 -14.44
CA LYS A 316 6.07 9.25 -15.30
C LYS A 316 4.72 9.08 -14.61
N SER A 317 4.48 7.94 -13.95
CA SER A 317 3.24 7.67 -13.22
C SER A 317 3.06 8.67 -12.06
N ARG A 318 4.06 8.83 -11.19
CA ARG A 318 4.01 9.78 -10.07
C ARG A 318 3.79 11.23 -10.53
N TYR A 319 4.46 11.62 -11.61
CA TYR A 319 4.31 12.94 -12.19
C TYR A 319 2.89 13.16 -12.73
N THR A 320 2.37 12.18 -13.50
CA THR A 320 1.03 12.22 -14.08
C THR A 320 -0.05 12.28 -12.99
N ASP A 321 0.08 11.44 -11.96
CA ASP A 321 -0.85 11.41 -10.83
C ASP A 321 -0.91 12.74 -10.06
N LYS A 322 0.23 13.42 -9.97
CA LYS A 322 0.34 14.67 -9.21
C LYS A 322 -0.11 15.90 -9.98
N TYR A 323 0.21 15.95 -11.28
CA TYR A 323 0.05 17.16 -12.10
C TYR A 323 -1.04 17.02 -13.19
N ASP A 324 -1.71 15.84 -13.23
CA ASP A 324 -2.72 15.50 -14.25
C ASP A 324 -2.24 15.75 -15.71
N ARG A 325 -0.93 15.50 -15.92
CA ARG A 325 -0.24 15.72 -17.19
C ARG A 325 0.98 14.80 -17.30
N LYS A 326 1.19 14.23 -18.50
CA LYS A 326 2.39 13.41 -18.77
C LYS A 326 3.65 14.28 -18.78
N PRO A 327 4.79 13.79 -18.27
CA PRO A 327 6.05 14.54 -18.39
C PRO A 327 6.56 14.50 -19.82
N GLY A 328 7.01 15.65 -20.32
CA GLY A 328 7.77 15.76 -21.57
C GLY A 328 9.27 15.56 -21.36
N TRP A 329 10.06 15.63 -22.47
CA TRP A 329 11.51 15.52 -22.37
C TRP A 329 12.12 16.66 -21.52
N VAL A 330 11.53 17.87 -21.56
CA VAL A 330 11.96 19.00 -20.72
C VAL A 330 11.93 18.66 -19.23
N THR A 331 10.81 18.07 -18.79
CA THR A 331 10.68 17.61 -17.40
C THR A 331 11.79 16.63 -17.03
N GLY A 332 12.06 15.67 -17.91
CA GLY A 332 13.05 14.62 -17.68
C GLY A 332 14.48 15.14 -17.69
N THR A 333 14.83 16.06 -18.57
CA THR A 333 16.20 16.63 -18.64
C THR A 333 16.50 17.53 -17.47
N PHE A 334 15.56 18.34 -16.99
CA PHE A 334 15.73 19.13 -15.78
C PHE A 334 15.69 18.28 -14.49
N TYR A 335 14.92 17.20 -14.45
CA TYR A 335 15.05 16.18 -13.40
C TYR A 335 16.47 15.59 -13.37
N ASN A 336 17.03 15.25 -14.54
CA ASN A 336 18.41 14.77 -14.68
C ASN A 336 19.43 15.85 -14.26
N SER A 337 19.20 17.12 -14.59
CA SER A 337 20.04 18.24 -14.15
C SER A 337 20.09 18.32 -12.62
N ALA A 338 18.94 18.20 -11.97
CA ALA A 338 18.85 18.16 -10.52
C ALA A 338 19.58 16.94 -9.92
N LYS A 339 19.47 15.76 -10.57
CA LYS A 339 20.25 14.57 -10.14
C LYS A 339 21.74 14.78 -10.18
N VAL A 340 22.25 15.35 -11.27
CA VAL A 340 23.68 15.66 -11.41
C VAL A 340 24.11 16.66 -10.36
N ALA A 341 23.36 17.75 -10.17
CA ALA A 341 23.64 18.78 -9.18
C ALA A 341 23.72 18.22 -7.77
N VAL A 342 22.73 17.41 -7.38
CA VAL A 342 22.69 16.81 -6.05
C VAL A 342 23.81 15.80 -5.85
N ALA A 343 24.10 14.98 -6.85
CA ALA A 343 25.22 14.04 -6.79
C ALA A 343 26.57 14.75 -6.63
N ALA A 344 26.77 15.87 -7.34
CA ALA A 344 27.97 16.68 -7.20
C ALA A 344 28.09 17.34 -5.81
N ILE A 345 26.97 17.89 -5.28
CA ILE A 345 26.90 18.45 -3.92
C ILE A 345 27.25 17.39 -2.87
N GLU A 346 26.71 16.18 -3.03
CA GLU A 346 26.95 15.06 -2.10
C GLU A 346 28.41 14.59 -2.12
N ARG A 347 29.01 14.43 -3.33
CA ARG A 347 30.40 14.01 -3.53
C ARG A 347 31.36 15.06 -3.02
N ALA A 348 31.10 16.33 -3.33
CA ALA A 348 31.91 17.48 -2.88
C ALA A 348 31.91 17.65 -1.36
N GLY A 349 30.97 17.10 -0.65
CA GLY A 349 30.93 17.14 0.82
C GLY A 349 30.76 18.52 1.39
N VAL A 350 30.07 19.41 0.70
CA VAL A 350 29.88 20.81 1.05
C VAL A 350 29.03 21.00 2.30
N THR A 351 29.26 22.11 2.98
CA THR A 351 28.60 22.47 4.25
C THR A 351 27.51 23.52 4.07
N GLY A 352 27.49 24.25 2.95
CA GLY A 352 26.60 25.39 2.72
C GLY A 352 26.98 26.62 3.60
N ASN A 353 28.22 26.68 4.08
CA ASN A 353 28.69 27.82 4.86
C ASN A 353 28.92 29.05 3.92
N PRO A 354 28.22 30.18 4.16
CA PRO A 354 28.38 31.37 3.34
C PRO A 354 29.85 31.89 3.20
N GLU A 355 30.66 31.68 4.23
CA GLU A 355 32.07 32.11 4.22
C GLU A 355 32.91 31.22 3.28
N LEU A 356 32.50 29.97 3.04
CA LEU A 356 33.20 29.01 2.19
C LEU A 356 32.57 28.86 0.81
N ILE A 357 31.52 29.61 0.49
CA ILE A 357 30.69 29.40 -0.68
C ILE A 357 31.47 29.32 -2.00
N LYS A 358 32.49 30.12 -2.18
CA LYS A 358 33.35 30.13 -3.39
C LYS A 358 34.15 28.82 -3.51
N GLU A 359 34.75 28.37 -2.41
CA GLU A 359 35.48 27.09 -2.39
C GLU A 359 34.54 25.91 -2.59
N GLU A 360 33.35 25.97 -2.01
CA GLU A 360 32.35 24.91 -2.15
C GLU A 360 31.80 24.84 -3.57
N ARG A 361 31.55 25.96 -4.22
CA ARG A 361 31.19 26.05 -5.65
C ARG A 361 32.26 25.43 -6.54
N GLN A 362 33.53 25.67 -6.25
CA GLN A 362 34.65 25.07 -6.99
C GLN A 362 34.64 23.55 -6.82
N LYS A 363 34.48 23.04 -5.59
CA LYS A 363 34.38 21.59 -5.34
C LYS A 363 33.21 20.95 -6.07
N VAL A 364 32.04 21.60 -6.06
CA VAL A 364 30.83 21.10 -6.79
C VAL A 364 31.10 21.05 -8.29
N ARG A 365 31.74 22.09 -8.85
CA ARG A 365 32.14 22.15 -10.26
C ARG A 365 33.11 21.01 -10.61
N ASP A 366 34.13 20.80 -9.77
CA ASP A 366 35.14 19.76 -9.99
C ASP A 366 34.55 18.36 -9.96
N GLU A 367 33.55 18.12 -9.11
CA GLU A 367 32.80 16.83 -9.09
C GLU A 367 31.94 16.62 -10.35
N ILE A 368 31.39 17.68 -10.96
CA ILE A 368 30.69 17.56 -12.25
C ILE A 368 31.69 17.27 -13.38
N ASP A 369 32.80 17.98 -13.41
CA ASP A 369 33.90 17.80 -14.38
C ASP A 369 34.49 16.38 -14.30
N ALA A 370 34.61 15.82 -13.09
CA ALA A 370 35.05 14.43 -12.89
C ALA A 370 34.11 13.35 -13.45
N MET A 371 32.90 13.71 -13.87
CA MET A 371 32.00 12.83 -14.63
C MET A 371 32.34 12.76 -16.13
N GLU A 372 33.57 13.10 -16.52
CA GLU A 372 34.05 13.15 -17.89
C GLU A 372 34.24 11.74 -18.45
N ASP A 373 33.63 11.44 -19.59
CA ASP A 373 33.74 10.23 -20.42
C ASP A 373 33.89 8.89 -19.68
N SER A 374 33.37 8.78 -18.44
CA SER A 374 33.52 7.62 -17.58
C SER A 374 32.18 7.11 -17.04
N LEU A 375 31.82 5.89 -17.42
CA LEU A 375 30.69 5.19 -16.83
C LEU A 375 30.85 4.95 -15.31
N ALA A 376 32.10 4.90 -14.82
CA ALA A 376 32.36 4.66 -13.40
C ALA A 376 31.97 5.84 -12.49
N THR A 377 32.00 7.05 -13.01
CA THR A 377 31.63 8.29 -12.30
C THR A 377 30.26 8.84 -12.73
N ALA A 378 29.63 8.23 -13.73
CA ALA A 378 28.35 8.64 -14.26
C ALA A 378 27.24 8.67 -13.18
N VAL A 379 26.26 9.54 -13.38
CA VAL A 379 25.03 9.59 -12.59
C VAL A 379 23.92 8.89 -13.37
N GLU A 380 23.25 7.94 -12.75
CA GLU A 380 22.14 7.25 -13.39
C GLU A 380 20.97 8.20 -13.60
N GLY A 381 20.68 8.56 -14.86
CA GLY A 381 19.55 9.40 -15.26
C GLY A 381 18.27 8.60 -15.52
N LEU A 382 17.22 9.29 -15.99
CA LEU A 382 15.98 8.63 -16.43
C LEU A 382 16.20 7.79 -17.70
N ASN A 383 17.09 8.23 -18.58
CA ASN A 383 17.40 7.64 -19.87
C ASN A 383 18.82 7.03 -19.93
N GLY A 384 19.32 6.55 -18.82
CA GLY A 384 20.64 5.92 -18.69
C GLY A 384 21.69 6.82 -18.07
N PRO A 385 22.97 6.38 -18.07
CA PRO A 385 24.05 7.06 -17.38
C PRO A 385 24.34 8.45 -18.01
N ILE A 386 24.52 9.45 -17.14
CA ILE A 386 24.85 10.83 -17.48
C ILE A 386 26.32 11.05 -17.21
N TYR A 387 27.06 11.40 -18.24
CA TYR A 387 28.46 11.83 -18.19
C TYR A 387 28.72 12.84 -19.31
N PHE A 388 29.79 13.59 -19.17
CA PHE A 388 30.08 14.75 -20.04
C PHE A 388 31.32 14.51 -20.88
N ASN A 389 31.41 15.19 -21.99
CA ASN A 389 32.68 15.32 -22.71
C ASN A 389 33.52 16.52 -22.16
N SER A 390 34.76 16.72 -22.65
CA SER A 390 35.65 17.76 -22.19
C SER A 390 35.13 19.20 -22.38
N GLU A 391 34.04 19.38 -23.14
CA GLU A 391 33.35 20.67 -23.30
C GLU A 391 32.10 20.80 -22.37
N GLY A 392 31.88 19.89 -21.45
CA GLY A 392 30.70 19.89 -20.56
C GLY A 392 29.39 19.53 -21.23
N ASN A 393 29.41 18.87 -22.42
CA ASN A 393 28.23 18.41 -23.13
C ASN A 393 27.89 16.96 -22.76
N LEU A 394 26.60 16.64 -22.65
CA LEU A 394 26.14 15.27 -22.48
C LEU A 394 26.68 14.36 -23.58
N SER A 395 27.26 13.23 -23.19
CA SER A 395 27.80 12.20 -24.09
C SER A 395 26.83 11.01 -24.15
N GLN A 396 25.75 11.16 -24.93
CA GLN A 396 24.73 10.13 -25.17
C GLN A 396 24.39 10.02 -26.65
N SER A 397 23.64 8.98 -27.01
CA SER A 397 23.11 8.77 -28.35
C SER A 397 21.97 9.69 -28.68
N VAL A 398 21.91 10.15 -29.93
CA VAL A 398 20.72 10.86 -30.43
C VAL A 398 19.58 9.90 -30.65
N THR A 399 18.43 10.18 -30.10
CA THR A 399 17.19 9.42 -30.30
C THR A 399 16.28 10.18 -31.25
N ILE A 400 15.69 9.48 -32.22
CA ILE A 400 14.76 10.07 -33.17
C ILE A 400 13.34 9.69 -32.78
N SER A 401 12.50 10.70 -32.66
CA SER A 401 11.07 10.60 -32.44
C SER A 401 10.29 10.72 -33.76
N TYR A 402 9.05 10.29 -33.69
CA TYR A 402 8.09 10.34 -34.78
C TYR A 402 6.71 10.70 -34.27
N TYR A 403 5.98 11.53 -34.98
CA TYR A 403 4.63 11.91 -34.60
C TYR A 403 3.57 11.01 -35.24
N LEU A 404 2.67 10.48 -34.39
CA LEU A 404 1.47 9.76 -34.81
C LEU A 404 0.30 10.09 -33.87
N ASN A 405 -0.84 10.53 -34.45
CA ASN A 405 -2.03 10.97 -33.70
C ASN A 405 -1.71 12.05 -32.62
N SER A 406 -0.93 13.05 -33.00
CA SER A 406 -0.45 14.14 -32.13
C SER A 406 0.37 13.65 -30.94
N GLN A 407 0.73 12.37 -30.89
CA GLN A 407 1.61 11.82 -29.87
C GLN A 407 3.01 11.62 -30.43
N ILE A 408 3.99 11.89 -29.58
CA ILE A 408 5.40 11.65 -29.88
C ILE A 408 5.79 10.25 -29.41
N VAL A 409 6.39 9.47 -30.29
CA VAL A 409 6.86 8.11 -30.05
C VAL A 409 8.22 7.90 -30.71
N SER A 410 8.89 6.81 -30.41
CA SER A 410 10.17 6.45 -31.05
C SER A 410 9.97 6.21 -32.54
N ALA A 411 10.90 6.65 -33.38
CA ALA A 411 10.91 6.24 -34.79
C ALA A 411 11.15 4.72 -34.88
N LEU A 412 10.55 4.06 -35.89
CA LEU A 412 10.66 2.61 -36.10
C LEU A 412 12.09 2.12 -36.33
N ARG A 413 13.02 3.02 -36.62
CA ARG A 413 14.45 2.73 -36.74
C ARG A 413 15.25 3.72 -35.93
N GLN A 414 16.12 3.20 -35.07
CA GLN A 414 17.07 3.99 -34.30
C GLN A 414 18.50 3.63 -34.74
N LEU A 415 19.44 4.50 -34.43
CA LEU A 415 20.85 4.23 -34.60
C LEU A 415 21.51 4.28 -33.22
N THR A 416 22.00 3.15 -32.76
CA THR A 416 22.57 3.02 -31.41
C THR A 416 24.08 2.78 -31.48
N PRO A 417 24.93 3.36 -30.64
CA PRO A 417 26.36 3.13 -30.66
C PRO A 417 26.69 1.64 -30.45
N ILE A 418 27.79 1.20 -31.08
CA ILE A 418 28.39 -0.08 -30.74
C ILE A 418 29.21 0.13 -29.47
N THR A 419 28.78 -0.46 -28.38
CA THR A 419 29.45 -0.40 -27.08
C THR A 419 30.56 -1.42 -26.93
N ILE A 420 30.70 -2.35 -27.88
CA ILE A 420 31.60 -3.50 -27.81
C ILE A 420 32.61 -3.45 -28.93
N ALA A 421 33.87 -3.73 -28.60
CA ALA A 421 34.90 -3.86 -29.59
C ALA A 421 34.68 -5.16 -30.44
N LYS A 422 34.30 -4.95 -31.70
CA LYS A 422 34.20 -6.04 -32.71
C LYS A 422 35.52 -6.19 -33.45
N SER A 423 35.81 -7.34 -33.96
CA SER A 423 36.95 -7.56 -34.87
C SER A 423 36.72 -6.81 -36.19
N LYS A 424 37.77 -6.58 -36.94
CA LYS A 424 37.68 -5.94 -38.25
C LYS A 424 36.82 -6.72 -39.23
N GLU A 425 36.89 -8.07 -39.12
CA GLU A 425 36.16 -9.02 -39.95
C GLU A 425 34.66 -8.96 -39.63
N GLU A 426 34.28 -8.92 -38.33
CA GLU A 426 32.88 -8.78 -37.88
C GLU A 426 32.29 -7.45 -38.30
N LEU A 427 33.04 -6.37 -38.13
CA LEU A 427 32.61 -5.03 -38.56
C LEU A 427 32.39 -4.95 -40.08
N ALA A 428 33.29 -5.58 -40.88
CA ALA A 428 33.16 -5.64 -42.32
C ALA A 428 31.91 -6.43 -42.75
N ALA A 429 31.65 -7.58 -42.10
CA ALA A 429 30.48 -8.39 -42.36
C ALA A 429 29.20 -7.64 -42.03
N ASP A 430 29.13 -7.02 -40.84
CA ASP A 430 27.95 -6.25 -40.40
C ASP A 430 27.69 -5.01 -41.29
N LEU A 431 28.72 -4.33 -41.76
CA LEU A 431 28.59 -3.24 -42.75
C LEU A 431 28.02 -3.75 -44.08
N SER A 432 28.56 -4.92 -44.60
CA SER A 432 28.08 -5.49 -45.84
C SER A 432 26.64 -5.98 -45.79
N ASN A 433 26.19 -6.48 -44.61
CA ASN A 433 24.84 -6.92 -44.35
C ASN A 433 23.90 -5.79 -44.00
N GLY A 434 24.39 -4.55 -43.85
CA GLY A 434 23.60 -3.38 -43.49
C GLY A 434 23.13 -3.34 -42.04
N ASN A 435 23.63 -4.21 -41.16
CA ASN A 435 23.31 -4.23 -39.74
C ASN A 435 23.87 -3.05 -38.98
N ILE A 436 24.99 -2.51 -39.45
CA ILE A 436 25.62 -1.33 -38.91
C ILE A 436 25.86 -0.26 -39.95
N VAL A 437 26.04 0.96 -39.51
CA VAL A 437 26.43 2.12 -40.38
C VAL A 437 27.60 2.85 -39.74
N ARG A 438 28.44 3.46 -40.59
CA ARG A 438 29.58 4.26 -40.10
C ARG A 438 29.19 5.74 -40.03
N PHE A 439 29.34 6.32 -38.84
CA PHE A 439 29.10 7.75 -38.58
C PHE A 439 30.41 8.38 -38.05
N GLY A 440 31.10 9.12 -38.92
CA GLY A 440 32.47 9.62 -38.64
C GLY A 440 33.44 8.48 -38.39
N ASP A 441 34.06 8.45 -37.22
CA ASP A 441 34.93 7.40 -36.72
C ASP A 441 34.22 6.33 -35.89
N LYS A 442 32.93 6.51 -35.62
CA LYS A 442 32.09 5.59 -34.84
C LYS A 442 31.26 4.67 -35.75
N PHE A 443 30.95 3.49 -35.25
CA PHE A 443 29.99 2.59 -35.88
C PHE A 443 28.72 2.59 -35.04
N LEU A 444 27.57 2.57 -35.72
CA LEU A 444 26.24 2.55 -35.11
C LEU A 444 25.47 1.32 -35.59
N ASN A 445 24.80 0.61 -34.66
CA ASN A 445 23.85 -0.44 -34.98
C ASN A 445 22.58 0.18 -35.60
N ARG A 446 21.99 -0.49 -36.58
CA ARG A 446 20.61 -0.26 -36.99
C ARG A 446 19.69 -1.04 -36.07
N THR A 447 18.99 -0.34 -35.20
CA THR A 447 18.07 -0.91 -34.22
C THR A 447 16.63 -0.77 -34.70
N HIS A 448 15.96 -1.89 -34.92
CA HIS A 448 14.55 -1.91 -35.24
C HIS A 448 13.70 -1.78 -33.99
N VAL A 449 12.75 -0.84 -34.02
CA VAL A 449 11.81 -0.63 -32.95
C VAL A 449 10.53 -1.41 -33.24
N VAL A 450 10.09 -2.19 -32.25
CA VAL A 450 8.85 -2.95 -32.27
C VAL A 450 7.97 -2.46 -31.15
N TYR A 451 6.88 -1.79 -31.50
CA TYR A 451 5.87 -1.40 -30.55
C TYR A 451 5.10 -2.62 -30.10
N ALA A 452 5.08 -2.87 -28.82
CA ALA A 452 4.37 -3.97 -28.20
C ALA A 452 3.30 -3.45 -27.23
N GLY A 453 2.19 -4.14 -27.21
CA GLY A 453 1.16 -3.89 -26.20
C GLY A 453 0.44 -5.16 -25.83
N ILE A 454 0.04 -5.23 -24.57
CA ILE A 454 -0.68 -6.37 -23.99
C ILE A 454 -1.97 -5.86 -23.35
N ARG A 455 -3.09 -6.50 -23.68
CA ARG A 455 -4.36 -6.28 -23.03
C ARG A 455 -4.83 -7.55 -22.32
N PRO A 456 -4.67 -7.65 -21.00
CA PRO A 456 -5.25 -8.76 -20.24
C PRO A 456 -6.77 -8.80 -20.43
N ARG A 457 -7.29 -10.00 -20.64
CA ARG A 457 -8.72 -10.28 -20.79
C ARG A 457 -9.27 -11.02 -19.59
N HIS A 458 -8.47 -11.93 -19.03
CA HIS A 458 -8.86 -12.69 -17.85
C HIS A 458 -7.63 -13.11 -17.04
N ILE A 459 -7.73 -12.93 -15.72
CA ILE A 459 -6.72 -13.38 -14.73
C ILE A 459 -7.44 -14.30 -13.75
N SER A 460 -6.99 -15.55 -13.71
CA SER A 460 -7.57 -16.60 -12.86
C SER A 460 -6.48 -17.45 -12.20
N GLU A 461 -6.90 -18.33 -11.31
CA GLU A 461 -6.03 -19.32 -10.67
C GLU A 461 -4.77 -18.69 -10.04
N VAL A 462 -4.96 -17.56 -9.31
CA VAL A 462 -3.86 -16.93 -8.56
C VAL A 462 -3.52 -17.81 -7.37
N ASP A 463 -2.39 -18.52 -7.47
CA ASP A 463 -1.87 -19.44 -6.46
C ASP A 463 -0.56 -18.87 -5.90
N LEU A 464 -0.60 -18.38 -4.64
CA LEU A 464 0.57 -17.82 -3.98
C LEU A 464 1.53 -18.89 -3.46
N GLU A 465 1.06 -20.12 -3.18
CA GLU A 465 1.94 -21.21 -2.71
C GLU A 465 2.82 -21.70 -3.86
N GLN A 466 2.25 -21.86 -5.05
CA GLN A 466 2.98 -22.25 -6.27
C GLN A 466 3.61 -21.05 -6.99
N LYS A 467 3.30 -19.83 -6.53
CA LYS A 467 3.71 -18.56 -7.17
C LYS A 467 3.34 -18.52 -8.65
N THR A 468 2.11 -18.88 -9.00
CA THR A 468 1.62 -18.92 -10.39
C THR A 468 0.25 -18.26 -10.53
N CYS A 469 -0.05 -17.81 -11.74
CA CYS A 469 -1.39 -17.38 -12.14
C CYS A 469 -1.64 -17.75 -13.60
N LYS A 470 -2.92 -17.87 -13.99
CA LYS A 470 -3.31 -18.05 -15.38
C LYS A 470 -3.75 -16.74 -15.97
N LEU A 471 -3.16 -16.36 -17.11
CA LEU A 471 -3.49 -15.16 -17.85
C LEU A 471 -3.96 -15.50 -19.27
N ASP A 472 -5.08 -14.87 -19.65
CA ASP A 472 -5.56 -14.78 -21.01
C ASP A 472 -5.45 -13.33 -21.48
N PHE A 473 -4.74 -13.06 -22.57
CA PHE A 473 -4.48 -11.70 -23.04
C PHE A 473 -4.35 -11.61 -24.56
N GLU A 474 -4.54 -10.40 -25.08
CA GLU A 474 -4.19 -10.05 -26.45
C GLU A 474 -2.80 -9.41 -26.45
N LEU A 475 -1.93 -9.89 -27.33
CA LEU A 475 -0.63 -9.32 -27.62
C LEU A 475 -0.64 -8.76 -29.04
N TRP A 476 -0.33 -7.49 -29.20
CA TRP A 476 -0.12 -6.93 -30.52
C TRP A 476 1.30 -6.38 -30.68
N LEU A 477 1.77 -6.48 -31.91
CA LEU A 477 3.07 -5.97 -32.32
C LEU A 477 2.89 -5.10 -33.55
N ARG A 478 3.56 -3.93 -33.57
CA ARG A 478 3.56 -3.00 -34.67
C ARG A 478 5.02 -2.63 -35.01
N TYR A 479 5.43 -2.88 -36.22
CA TYR A 479 6.85 -2.82 -36.64
C TYR A 479 6.98 -2.51 -38.14
N SER A 480 8.21 -2.21 -38.62
CA SER A 480 8.48 -2.05 -40.06
C SER A 480 8.17 -3.34 -40.84
N SER A 481 7.62 -3.22 -42.05
CA SER A 481 7.26 -4.41 -42.83
C SER A 481 8.47 -5.31 -43.17
N ALA A 482 8.22 -6.56 -43.52
CA ALA A 482 9.27 -7.58 -43.74
C ALA A 482 10.30 -7.21 -44.79
N GLU A 483 9.91 -6.42 -45.79
CA GLU A 483 10.83 -5.92 -46.85
C GLU A 483 11.94 -5.03 -46.25
N GLU A 484 11.69 -4.41 -45.11
CA GLU A 484 12.61 -3.50 -44.44
C GLU A 484 13.40 -4.14 -43.30
N LEU A 485 12.92 -5.28 -42.79
CA LEU A 485 13.53 -5.96 -41.62
C LEU A 485 14.64 -6.94 -42.01
N GLY A 486 14.77 -7.31 -43.28
CA GLY A 486 15.72 -8.32 -43.72
C GLY A 486 15.44 -9.69 -43.05
N ASN A 487 16.48 -10.30 -42.45
CA ASN A 487 16.34 -11.58 -41.77
C ASN A 487 15.79 -11.51 -40.33
N SER A 488 15.58 -10.29 -39.82
CA SER A 488 15.09 -10.08 -38.46
C SER A 488 13.56 -10.20 -38.41
N GLN A 489 13.04 -11.32 -37.91
CA GLN A 489 11.59 -11.50 -37.75
C GLN A 489 11.23 -11.32 -36.26
N PRO A 490 10.73 -10.12 -35.85
CA PRO A 490 10.52 -9.82 -34.44
C PRO A 490 9.47 -10.68 -33.75
N VAL A 491 8.69 -11.44 -34.53
CA VAL A 491 7.53 -12.20 -34.03
C VAL A 491 7.80 -13.69 -33.93
N GLN A 492 8.73 -14.26 -34.74
CA GLN A 492 8.88 -15.71 -34.82
C GLN A 492 9.55 -16.34 -33.58
N ASP A 493 10.34 -15.59 -32.83
CA ASP A 493 11.17 -16.12 -31.75
C ASP A 493 10.88 -15.46 -30.39
N ILE A 494 9.59 -15.08 -30.17
CA ILE A 494 9.16 -14.55 -28.88
C ILE A 494 9.15 -15.66 -27.84
N HIS A 495 9.86 -15.40 -26.76
CA HIS A 495 9.96 -16.27 -25.60
C HIS A 495 9.47 -15.57 -24.33
N PHE A 496 8.43 -16.14 -23.68
CA PHE A 496 7.91 -15.66 -22.42
C PHE A 496 8.75 -16.22 -21.26
N LEU A 497 9.51 -15.34 -20.60
CA LEU A 497 10.50 -15.78 -19.59
C LEU A 497 9.86 -16.27 -18.28
N ASN A 498 8.70 -15.68 -17.91
CA ASN A 498 7.97 -16.07 -16.72
C ASN A 498 6.85 -17.09 -16.98
N ALA A 499 6.71 -17.62 -18.20
CA ALA A 499 5.76 -18.70 -18.46
C ALA A 499 6.22 -20.00 -17.79
N VAL A 500 5.30 -20.78 -17.24
CA VAL A 500 5.58 -22.09 -16.64
C VAL A 500 5.88 -23.11 -17.71
N GLU A 501 5.13 -23.05 -18.81
CA GLU A 501 5.31 -23.91 -19.98
C GLU A 501 5.62 -23.05 -21.21
N LYS A 502 6.32 -23.65 -22.20
CA LYS A 502 6.61 -22.95 -23.45
C LYS A 502 5.31 -22.60 -24.19
N ILE A 503 5.11 -21.32 -24.48
CA ILE A 503 3.96 -20.83 -25.23
C ILE A 503 4.37 -20.61 -26.69
N ASP A 504 3.65 -21.21 -27.60
CA ASP A 504 3.75 -20.93 -29.04
C ASP A 504 2.66 -19.95 -29.45
N LEU A 505 3.04 -18.80 -30.01
CA LEU A 505 2.10 -17.78 -30.46
C LEU A 505 1.21 -18.24 -31.65
N GLY A 506 1.66 -19.21 -32.42
CA GLY A 506 0.94 -19.66 -33.60
C GLY A 506 0.78 -18.55 -34.66
N LYS A 507 -0.33 -18.59 -35.40
CA LYS A 507 -0.65 -17.56 -36.40
C LYS A 507 -1.38 -16.39 -35.76
N PRO A 508 -1.12 -15.13 -36.19
CA PRO A 508 -1.86 -13.98 -35.70
C PRO A 508 -3.34 -14.09 -36.10
N ILE A 509 -4.21 -13.73 -35.16
CA ILE A 509 -5.66 -13.65 -35.41
C ILE A 509 -6.03 -12.48 -36.35
N LYS A 510 -5.13 -11.48 -36.42
CA LYS A 510 -5.26 -10.34 -37.36
C LYS A 510 -3.89 -9.87 -37.80
N LYS A 511 -3.71 -9.74 -39.10
CA LYS A 511 -2.50 -9.18 -39.72
C LYS A 511 -2.86 -8.07 -40.68
N VAL A 512 -2.21 -6.92 -40.54
CA VAL A 512 -2.41 -5.74 -41.42
C VAL A 512 -1.05 -5.17 -41.77
N VAL A 513 -0.86 -4.85 -43.03
CA VAL A 513 0.31 -4.07 -43.50
C VAL A 513 -0.21 -2.81 -44.17
N LYS A 514 0.23 -1.64 -43.68
CA LYS A 514 -0.18 -0.35 -44.26
C LYS A 514 0.99 0.64 -44.14
N ASN A 515 1.30 1.32 -45.26
CA ASN A 515 2.35 2.34 -45.31
C ASN A 515 3.70 1.87 -44.76
N GLY A 516 4.12 0.65 -45.10
CA GLY A 516 5.40 0.08 -44.64
C GLY A 516 5.40 -0.39 -43.19
N VAL A 517 4.27 -0.29 -42.47
CA VAL A 517 4.11 -0.75 -41.09
C VAL A 517 3.27 -2.03 -41.07
N ALA A 518 3.81 -3.08 -40.44
CA ALA A 518 3.11 -4.32 -40.16
C ALA A 518 2.50 -4.27 -38.74
N TYR A 519 1.32 -4.87 -38.62
CA TYR A 519 0.60 -5.05 -37.37
C TYR A 519 0.13 -6.50 -37.27
N ASP A 520 0.55 -7.18 -36.23
CA ASP A 520 0.15 -8.55 -35.91
C ASP A 520 -0.50 -8.59 -34.53
N LEU A 521 -1.70 -9.22 -34.44
CA LEU A 521 -2.44 -9.41 -33.19
C LEU A 521 -2.52 -10.90 -32.86
N TYR A 522 -2.18 -11.26 -31.65
CA TYR A 522 -2.23 -12.63 -31.12
C TYR A 522 -3.16 -12.71 -29.93
N GLN A 523 -3.81 -13.86 -29.74
CA GLN A 523 -4.47 -14.22 -28.50
C GLN A 523 -3.63 -15.28 -27.79
N VAL A 524 -3.27 -15.01 -26.56
CA VAL A 524 -2.35 -15.83 -25.76
C VAL A 524 -3.03 -16.25 -24.47
N SER A 525 -2.90 -17.54 -24.15
CA SER A 525 -3.36 -18.11 -22.87
C SER A 525 -2.23 -18.96 -22.28
N GLY A 526 -1.98 -18.83 -20.99
CA GLY A 526 -0.93 -19.60 -20.33
C GLY A 526 -0.88 -19.39 -18.83
N THR A 527 -0.07 -20.23 -18.18
CA THR A 527 0.25 -20.12 -16.75
C THR A 527 1.60 -19.42 -16.60
N PHE A 528 1.63 -18.38 -15.79
CA PHE A 528 2.79 -17.52 -15.59
C PHE A 528 3.21 -17.48 -14.13
N LYS A 529 4.51 -17.38 -13.87
CA LYS A 529 5.07 -17.14 -12.53
C LYS A 529 4.73 -15.73 -12.10
N ILE A 530 4.31 -15.58 -10.86
CA ILE A 530 4.10 -14.28 -10.20
C ILE A 530 5.38 -13.82 -9.53
N ASP A 531 5.45 -12.53 -9.16
CA ASP A 531 6.61 -11.93 -8.49
C ASP A 531 7.93 -12.13 -9.28
N PHE A 532 7.84 -12.04 -10.60
CA PHE A 532 8.92 -12.32 -11.55
C PHE A 532 9.87 -11.13 -11.80
N ILE A 533 9.63 -10.01 -11.11
CA ILE A 533 10.42 -8.78 -11.15
C ILE A 533 10.92 -8.49 -9.75
N ASP A 534 12.22 -8.19 -9.63
CA ASP A 534 12.81 -7.69 -8.39
C ASP A 534 12.51 -6.19 -8.24
N ASP A 535 11.32 -5.87 -7.80
CA ASP A 535 10.87 -4.51 -7.52
C ASP A 535 10.81 -4.25 -6.00
N ASP A 536 10.90 -2.97 -5.61
CA ASP A 536 10.66 -2.46 -4.26
C ASP A 536 9.18 -2.58 -3.87
N ARG A 537 8.67 -3.83 -3.81
CA ARG A 537 7.30 -4.13 -3.44
C ARG A 537 7.04 -3.81 -1.98
N ASP A 538 5.87 -3.25 -1.72
CA ASP A 538 5.39 -3.19 -0.36
C ASP A 538 4.88 -4.56 0.09
N PHE A 539 4.96 -4.80 1.40
CA PHE A 539 4.50 -6.07 1.96
C PHE A 539 3.01 -6.34 1.64
N GLY A 540 2.71 -7.57 1.18
CA GLY A 540 1.37 -7.99 0.78
C GLY A 540 0.96 -7.50 -0.61
N GLU A 541 1.90 -7.03 -1.42
CA GLU A 541 1.75 -6.80 -2.85
C GLU A 541 2.35 -7.97 -3.63
N HIS A 542 1.66 -8.36 -4.68
CA HIS A 542 2.15 -9.35 -5.62
C HIS A 542 2.10 -8.80 -7.03
N ILE A 543 3.05 -9.19 -7.87
CA ILE A 543 3.13 -8.77 -9.26
C ILE A 543 2.70 -9.93 -10.14
N LEU A 544 1.55 -9.76 -10.79
CA LEU A 544 1.09 -10.60 -11.89
C LEU A 544 1.54 -9.99 -13.20
N GLY A 545 1.65 -10.77 -14.26
CA GLY A 545 1.88 -10.22 -15.58
C GLY A 545 2.72 -11.11 -16.47
N VAL A 546 3.31 -10.47 -17.46
CA VAL A 546 4.01 -11.17 -18.56
C VAL A 546 5.27 -10.42 -18.91
N ASN A 547 6.35 -11.14 -19.09
CA ASN A 547 7.53 -10.62 -19.74
C ASN A 547 8.00 -11.53 -20.89
N PHE A 548 8.51 -10.91 -21.94
CA PHE A 548 9.02 -11.64 -23.08
C PHE A 548 10.22 -10.97 -23.74
N ILE A 549 11.00 -11.76 -24.45
CA ILE A 549 12.13 -11.35 -25.27
C ILE A 549 12.01 -11.96 -26.68
N ASN A 550 12.78 -11.42 -27.64
CA ASN A 550 13.20 -12.20 -28.78
C ASN A 550 14.52 -12.89 -28.42
N ASN A 551 14.59 -14.21 -28.52
CA ASN A 551 15.75 -14.98 -28.07
C ASN A 551 16.85 -15.14 -29.13
N GLN A 552 16.67 -14.56 -30.35
CA GLN A 552 17.62 -14.64 -31.45
C GLN A 552 18.30 -13.30 -31.73
N VAL A 553 17.60 -12.19 -31.49
CA VAL A 553 18.09 -10.85 -31.88
C VAL A 553 18.39 -10.02 -30.63
N SER A 554 19.64 -9.59 -30.50
CA SER A 554 20.07 -8.73 -29.38
C SER A 554 19.36 -7.37 -29.36
N GLN A 555 19.34 -6.70 -28.20
CA GLN A 555 18.75 -5.36 -28.05
C GLN A 555 19.39 -4.29 -28.94
N SER A 556 20.64 -4.48 -29.36
CA SER A 556 21.32 -3.57 -30.29
C SER A 556 20.70 -3.58 -31.70
N HIS A 557 19.95 -4.61 -32.06
CA HIS A 557 19.28 -4.73 -33.36
C HIS A 557 17.76 -4.77 -33.29
N LEU A 558 17.17 -5.12 -32.11
CA LEU A 558 15.72 -5.16 -31.92
C LEU A 558 15.36 -4.62 -30.52
N LEU A 559 14.52 -3.62 -30.48
CA LEU A 559 14.06 -2.97 -29.27
C LEU A 559 12.54 -3.05 -29.17
N TYR A 560 12.01 -3.75 -28.17
CA TYR A 560 10.60 -3.68 -27.83
C TYR A 560 10.32 -2.40 -27.07
N VAL A 561 9.27 -1.68 -27.46
CA VAL A 561 8.86 -0.44 -26.83
C VAL A 561 7.37 -0.45 -26.55
N ILE A 562 6.93 0.39 -25.62
CA ILE A 562 5.52 0.48 -25.25
C ILE A 562 4.73 1.14 -26.39
N ASP A 563 3.70 0.47 -26.90
CA ASP A 563 2.78 1.07 -27.89
C ASP A 563 1.80 2.01 -27.19
N SER A 564 2.29 3.20 -26.82
CA SER A 564 1.48 4.23 -26.17
C SER A 564 0.28 4.67 -27.00
N ILE A 565 0.36 4.54 -28.32
CA ILE A 565 -0.73 4.86 -29.24
C ILE A 565 -1.75 3.75 -29.28
N GLY A 566 -1.31 2.49 -29.31
CA GLY A 566 -2.20 1.32 -29.26
C GLY A 566 -2.95 1.21 -27.92
N LEU A 567 -2.35 1.69 -26.85
CA LEU A 567 -2.96 1.80 -25.51
C LEU A 567 -3.79 3.09 -25.34
N SER A 568 -3.64 4.08 -26.25
CA SER A 568 -4.38 5.35 -26.20
C SER A 568 -5.90 5.17 -26.53
N PRO A 569 -6.81 5.97 -25.96
CA PRO A 569 -6.57 7.23 -25.24
C PRO A 569 -6.16 7.08 -23.76
N VAL A 570 -5.79 5.92 -23.38
CA VAL A 570 -5.68 5.46 -21.99
C VAL A 570 -4.26 5.71 -21.50
N ASP A 571 -4.06 6.51 -20.45
CA ASP A 571 -2.83 6.51 -19.66
C ASP A 571 -2.78 5.25 -18.78
N ASP A 572 -1.64 4.99 -18.14
CA ASP A 572 -1.46 3.77 -17.35
C ASP A 572 -2.47 3.65 -16.20
N LYS A 573 -2.91 4.78 -15.64
CA LYS A 573 -3.92 4.85 -14.57
C LYS A 573 -5.31 4.49 -15.09
N ILE A 574 -5.71 5.07 -16.21
CA ILE A 574 -6.98 4.78 -16.88
C ILE A 574 -6.98 3.31 -17.34
N PHE A 575 -5.85 2.79 -17.82
CA PHE A 575 -5.76 1.40 -18.23
C PHE A 575 -6.02 0.45 -17.04
N GLY A 576 -5.45 0.75 -15.87
CA GLY A 576 -5.73 0.01 -14.63
C GLY A 576 -7.20 0.09 -14.23
N ASP A 577 -7.87 1.23 -14.42
CA ASP A 577 -9.30 1.38 -14.16
C ASP A 577 -10.12 0.51 -15.11
N ILE A 578 -9.79 0.50 -16.41
CA ILE A 578 -10.45 -0.38 -17.39
C ILE A 578 -10.31 -1.85 -16.99
N LEU A 579 -9.14 -2.30 -16.58
CA LEU A 579 -8.97 -3.69 -16.14
C LEU A 579 -9.81 -4.01 -14.90
N ARG A 580 -10.02 -3.04 -14.01
CA ARG A 580 -10.90 -3.17 -12.84
C ARG A 580 -12.37 -3.21 -13.24
N ASP A 581 -12.79 -2.31 -14.12
CA ASP A 581 -14.19 -2.20 -14.60
C ASP A 581 -14.59 -3.42 -15.43
N ASP A 582 -13.69 -3.91 -16.29
CA ASP A 582 -13.86 -5.14 -17.07
C ASP A 582 -13.78 -6.41 -16.18
N GLN A 583 -13.51 -6.27 -14.88
CA GLN A 583 -13.34 -7.37 -13.92
C GLN A 583 -12.34 -8.43 -14.40
N VAL A 584 -11.27 -8.00 -15.03
CA VAL A 584 -10.22 -8.88 -15.56
C VAL A 584 -9.67 -9.80 -14.47
N LEU A 585 -9.50 -9.30 -13.27
CA LEU A 585 -9.25 -10.08 -12.05
C LEU A 585 -10.56 -10.24 -11.28
N SER A 586 -11.04 -11.48 -11.18
CA SER A 586 -12.32 -11.77 -10.51
C SER A 586 -12.30 -11.30 -9.05
N PRO A 587 -13.31 -10.55 -8.59
CA PRO A 587 -13.44 -10.15 -7.19
C PRO A 587 -13.49 -11.33 -6.21
N LYS A 588 -13.90 -12.52 -6.68
CA LYS A 588 -13.97 -13.76 -5.88
C LYS A 588 -12.59 -14.26 -5.45
N THR A 589 -11.52 -13.80 -6.09
CA THR A 589 -10.13 -14.16 -5.72
C THR A 589 -9.67 -13.50 -4.41
N GLY A 590 -10.40 -12.49 -3.91
CA GLY A 590 -9.98 -11.70 -2.75
C GLY A 590 -8.92 -10.63 -3.06
N TRP A 591 -8.47 -10.52 -4.30
CA TRP A 591 -7.45 -9.59 -4.77
C TRP A 591 -8.06 -8.46 -5.59
N LYS A 592 -7.41 -7.29 -5.58
CA LYS A 592 -7.72 -6.16 -6.46
C LYS A 592 -6.48 -5.64 -7.14
N ILE A 593 -6.64 -5.17 -8.38
CA ILE A 593 -5.58 -4.50 -9.12
C ILE A 593 -5.34 -3.12 -8.48
N GLN A 594 -4.09 -2.87 -8.08
CA GLN A 594 -3.67 -1.59 -7.52
C GLN A 594 -3.05 -0.70 -8.58
N ASN A 595 -2.10 -1.25 -9.35
CA ASN A 595 -1.35 -0.53 -10.36
C ASN A 595 -1.07 -1.43 -11.56
N VAL A 596 -0.86 -0.81 -12.73
CA VAL A 596 -0.44 -1.49 -13.96
C VAL A 596 0.69 -0.70 -14.57
N LYS A 597 1.80 -1.37 -14.86
CA LYS A 597 2.98 -0.76 -15.45
C LYS A 597 3.38 -1.51 -16.72
N PHE A 598 3.75 -0.74 -17.74
CA PHE A 598 4.48 -1.24 -18.90
C PHE A 598 5.87 -0.64 -18.88
N PHE A 599 6.88 -1.43 -19.10
CA PHE A 599 8.25 -0.94 -19.21
C PHE A 599 9.11 -1.88 -20.05
N GLN A 600 10.19 -1.32 -20.58
CA GLN A 600 11.20 -2.02 -21.32
C GLN A 600 12.49 -2.05 -20.49
N ASP A 601 13.19 -3.17 -20.50
CA ASP A 601 14.53 -3.29 -19.96
C ASP A 601 15.38 -4.26 -20.78
N ALA A 602 16.58 -4.54 -20.31
CA ALA A 602 17.50 -5.47 -20.93
C ALA A 602 17.79 -6.64 -20.00
N THR A 603 17.76 -7.84 -20.54
CA THR A 603 18.10 -9.05 -19.79
C THR A 603 19.26 -9.79 -20.45
N GLU A 604 20.10 -10.41 -19.63
CA GLU A 604 21.12 -11.35 -20.08
C GLU A 604 20.51 -12.75 -20.10
N PRO A 605 20.59 -13.50 -21.23
CA PRO A 605 20.09 -14.86 -21.24
C PRO A 605 20.99 -15.78 -20.40
N GLU A 606 20.42 -16.82 -19.86
CA GLU A 606 21.20 -17.93 -19.31
C GLU A 606 22.01 -18.57 -20.41
N THR A 607 23.30 -18.77 -20.21
CA THR A 607 24.16 -19.33 -21.22
C THR A 607 23.85 -20.80 -21.53
N LEU A 608 23.34 -21.54 -20.54
CA LEU A 608 23.00 -22.98 -20.63
C LEU A 608 24.05 -23.80 -21.35
N GLY A 609 25.32 -23.36 -21.29
CA GLY A 609 26.43 -24.02 -21.98
C GLY A 609 26.57 -23.70 -23.48
N ASN A 610 25.78 -22.77 -24.02
CA ASN A 610 25.89 -22.35 -25.43
C ASN A 610 27.24 -21.65 -25.69
N PRO A 611 28.13 -22.22 -26.55
CA PRO A 611 29.44 -21.63 -26.82
C PRO A 611 29.38 -20.20 -27.36
N GLY A 612 28.37 -19.87 -28.14
CA GLY A 612 28.15 -18.53 -28.68
C GLY A 612 27.86 -17.49 -27.62
N LEU A 613 27.10 -17.86 -26.57
CA LEU A 613 26.79 -17.00 -25.43
C LEU A 613 27.91 -16.97 -24.39
N ILE A 614 28.67 -18.05 -24.22
CA ILE A 614 29.83 -18.09 -23.31
C ILE A 614 30.97 -17.21 -23.83
N THR A 615 31.18 -17.20 -25.13
CA THR A 615 32.26 -16.43 -25.78
C THR A 615 31.85 -14.99 -26.11
N SER A 616 30.55 -14.67 -26.17
CA SER A 616 30.09 -13.32 -26.36
C SER A 616 30.41 -12.47 -25.12
N ARG A 617 30.81 -11.23 -25.32
CA ARG A 617 30.93 -10.27 -24.22
C ARG A 617 29.53 -10.00 -23.65
N ARG A 618 29.43 -9.80 -22.33
CA ARG A 618 28.15 -9.65 -21.63
C ARG A 618 27.15 -8.67 -22.28
N GLU A 619 27.65 -7.61 -22.91
CA GLU A 619 26.78 -6.60 -23.53
C GLU A 619 26.20 -7.04 -24.88
N ASP A 620 26.91 -7.86 -25.66
CA ASP A 620 26.38 -8.42 -26.91
C ASP A 620 25.25 -9.43 -26.68
N ALA A 621 25.22 -10.01 -25.49
CA ALA A 621 24.23 -11.01 -25.11
C ALA A 621 22.95 -10.43 -24.50
N LYS A 622 22.82 -9.09 -24.38
CA LYS A 622 21.61 -8.47 -23.84
C LYS A 622 20.48 -8.51 -24.86
N PHE A 623 19.30 -8.89 -24.39
CA PHE A 623 18.07 -8.91 -25.17
C PHE A 623 17.08 -7.87 -24.64
N SER A 624 16.36 -7.22 -25.54
CA SER A 624 15.28 -6.32 -25.17
C SER A 624 14.12 -7.12 -24.56
N ARG A 625 13.76 -6.81 -23.32
CA ARG A 625 12.66 -7.44 -22.61
C ARG A 625 11.51 -6.46 -22.46
N PHE A 626 10.33 -6.89 -22.86
CA PHE A 626 9.08 -6.17 -22.64
C PHE A 626 8.39 -6.71 -21.40
N ASN A 627 7.92 -5.83 -20.54
CA ASN A 627 7.29 -6.20 -19.29
C ASN A 627 5.90 -5.55 -19.18
N LEU A 628 4.92 -6.36 -18.77
CA LEU A 628 3.66 -5.93 -18.19
C LEU A 628 3.65 -6.38 -16.73
N ALA A 629 3.58 -5.45 -15.80
CA ALA A 629 3.47 -5.70 -14.37
C ALA A 629 2.14 -5.19 -13.84
N ILE A 630 1.35 -6.09 -13.24
CA ILE A 630 0.06 -5.80 -12.62
C ILE A 630 0.22 -6.03 -11.13
N THR A 631 0.31 -4.95 -10.36
CA THR A 631 0.40 -5.04 -8.91
C THR A 631 -0.98 -5.31 -8.33
N ILE A 632 -1.11 -6.39 -7.58
CA ILE A 632 -2.32 -6.75 -6.87
C ILE A 632 -2.13 -6.65 -5.36
N VAL A 633 -3.22 -6.30 -4.68
CA VAL A 633 -3.27 -6.22 -3.20
C VAL A 633 -4.52 -6.92 -2.72
N HIS A 634 -4.47 -7.42 -1.49
CA HIS A 634 -5.64 -8.02 -0.88
C HIS A 634 -6.76 -6.99 -0.70
N HIS A 635 -8.02 -7.38 -0.92
CA HIS A 635 -9.19 -6.48 -0.87
C HIS A 635 -9.44 -5.91 0.53
N GLN A 636 -8.89 -6.52 1.58
CA GLN A 636 -9.05 -6.06 2.95
C GLN A 636 -8.30 -4.74 3.19
N VAL A 637 -8.94 -3.84 3.97
CA VAL A 637 -8.36 -2.54 4.32
C VAL A 637 -7.04 -2.73 5.07
N ASN A 638 -5.95 -2.36 4.46
CA ASN A 638 -4.64 -2.51 5.05
C ASN A 638 -4.33 -1.28 5.91
N PHE A 639 -4.67 -1.33 7.21
CA PHE A 639 -4.38 -0.25 8.18
C PHE A 639 -2.88 0.11 8.24
N ARG A 640 -1.99 -0.78 7.75
CA ARG A 640 -0.54 -0.60 7.74
C ARG A 640 -0.05 0.56 6.86
N ARG A 641 -0.88 0.99 5.88
CA ARG A 641 -0.57 2.09 4.94
C ARG A 641 -1.19 3.44 5.33
N ALA A 642 -2.07 3.45 6.32
CA ALA A 642 -2.87 4.65 6.65
C ALA A 642 -2.05 5.80 7.27
N ILE A 643 -0.88 5.51 7.86
CA ILE A 643 -0.10 6.48 8.63
C ILE A 643 1.36 6.45 8.17
N ASN A 644 1.91 7.61 7.85
CA ASN A 644 3.31 7.71 7.45
C ASN A 644 4.24 7.60 8.68
N LEU A 645 5.52 7.23 8.47
CA LEU A 645 6.50 6.99 9.54
C LEU A 645 6.62 8.16 10.53
N ALA A 646 6.62 9.39 10.03
CA ALA A 646 6.75 10.58 10.87
C ALA A 646 5.52 10.75 11.79
N GLN A 647 4.31 10.58 11.26
CA GLN A 647 3.06 10.61 12.03
C GLN A 647 3.03 9.48 13.07
N LEU A 648 3.55 8.31 12.71
CA LEU A 648 3.65 7.16 13.60
C LEU A 648 4.60 7.41 14.78
N LEU A 649 5.75 8.03 14.53
CA LEU A 649 6.69 8.42 15.57
C LEU A 649 6.11 9.46 16.53
N TYR A 650 5.37 10.46 16.01
CA TYR A 650 4.63 11.41 16.85
C TYR A 650 3.56 10.73 17.69
N LEU A 651 2.82 9.79 17.10
CA LEU A 651 1.81 9.01 17.80
C LEU A 651 2.44 8.17 18.92
N LEU A 652 3.54 7.48 18.62
CA LEU A 652 4.30 6.69 19.60
C LEU A 652 4.82 7.56 20.75
N ALA A 653 5.43 8.69 20.45
CA ALA A 653 5.91 9.64 21.45
C ALA A 653 4.77 10.16 22.33
N PHE A 654 3.65 10.54 21.74
CA PHE A 654 2.44 10.98 22.45
C PHE A 654 1.95 9.89 23.43
N PHE A 655 1.83 8.64 22.98
CA PHE A 655 1.37 7.55 23.83
C PHE A 655 2.40 7.16 24.92
N LEU A 656 3.69 7.27 24.66
CA LEU A 656 4.74 7.07 25.68
C LEU A 656 4.66 8.15 26.77
N ILE A 657 4.49 9.41 26.37
CA ILE A 657 4.29 10.53 27.31
C ILE A 657 3.01 10.30 28.13
N LEU A 658 1.92 9.91 27.47
CA LEU A 658 0.65 9.61 28.15
C LEU A 658 0.82 8.48 29.18
N THR A 659 1.57 7.43 28.83
CA THR A 659 1.90 6.32 29.76
C THR A 659 2.70 6.81 30.96
N PHE A 660 3.69 7.65 30.70
CA PHE A 660 4.54 8.23 31.75
C PHE A 660 3.72 9.11 32.69
N LEU A 661 2.91 10.03 32.15
CA LEU A 661 1.99 10.86 32.92
C LEU A 661 1.00 10.02 33.72
N PHE A 662 0.50 8.95 33.13
CA PHE A 662 -0.39 8.02 33.79
C PHE A 662 0.27 7.27 34.96
N LYS A 663 1.53 6.86 34.79
CA LYS A 663 2.34 6.27 35.87
C LYS A 663 2.60 7.26 37.00
N LEU A 664 2.92 8.51 36.69
CA LEU A 664 3.09 9.59 37.65
C LEU A 664 1.77 9.87 38.40
N TYR A 665 0.66 9.89 37.67
CA TYR A 665 -0.67 10.06 38.24
C TYR A 665 -1.03 8.94 39.24
N LYS A 666 -0.82 7.69 38.85
CA LYS A 666 -1.02 6.51 39.74
C LYS A 666 -0.17 6.59 41.03
N ARG A 667 1.03 7.19 40.97
CA ARG A 667 1.93 7.36 42.12
C ARG A 667 1.46 8.47 43.07
N ARG A 668 0.69 9.48 42.60
CA ARG A 668 0.24 10.64 43.41
C ARG A 668 -1.11 10.47 44.13
N ARG A 669 -1.83 9.38 43.99
CA ARG A 669 -3.07 8.93 44.70
C ARG A 669 -4.20 9.95 44.90
N LYS A 670 -4.35 11.01 44.10
CA LYS A 670 -5.34 12.08 44.40
C LYS A 670 -6.69 12.01 43.64
N PHE A 671 -6.84 11.11 42.67
CA PHE A 671 -8.10 10.95 41.92
C PHE A 671 -8.38 9.46 41.66
N LYS A 672 -9.59 8.97 41.91
CA LYS A 672 -10.06 7.62 41.57
C LYS A 672 -10.58 7.63 40.13
N LEU A 673 -9.72 7.45 39.13
CA LEU A 673 -10.16 7.02 37.82
C LEU A 673 -10.73 5.61 37.91
N SER A 674 -11.86 5.37 37.26
CA SER A 674 -12.49 4.05 37.20
C SER A 674 -11.48 3.03 36.59
N GLU A 675 -11.45 1.81 37.12
CA GLU A 675 -10.58 0.75 36.61
C GLU A 675 -10.83 0.45 35.14
N SER A 676 -12.05 0.62 34.67
CA SER A 676 -12.45 0.48 33.26
C SER A 676 -11.77 1.51 32.34
N VAL A 677 -11.64 2.77 32.77
CA VAL A 677 -10.92 3.82 32.00
C VAL A 677 -9.43 3.49 31.95
N MET A 678 -8.86 3.02 33.06
CA MET A 678 -7.48 2.58 33.10
C MET A 678 -7.18 1.43 32.14
N TRP A 679 -8.08 0.47 32.08
CA TRP A 679 -8.00 -0.65 31.18
C TRP A 679 -8.11 -0.22 29.69
N SER A 680 -9.05 0.67 29.36
CA SER A 680 -9.22 1.20 27.99
C SER A 680 -7.97 1.93 27.49
N ILE A 681 -7.33 2.71 28.37
CA ILE A 681 -6.07 3.39 28.06
C ILE A 681 -4.94 2.37 27.81
N GLN A 682 -4.85 1.32 28.63
CA GLN A 682 -3.85 0.26 28.44
C GLN A 682 -4.07 -0.51 27.13
N LEU A 683 -5.32 -0.80 26.76
CA LEU A 683 -5.68 -1.42 25.49
C LEU A 683 -5.19 -0.57 24.33
N ALA A 684 -5.62 0.70 24.28
CA ALA A 684 -5.25 1.62 23.20
C ALA A 684 -3.73 1.74 23.06
N LEU A 685 -3.04 1.85 24.20
CA LEU A 685 -1.58 1.95 24.25
C LEU A 685 -0.89 0.69 23.70
N THR A 686 -1.38 -0.49 24.06
CA THR A 686 -0.80 -1.75 23.59
C THR A 686 -1.02 -1.91 22.08
N LEU A 687 -2.20 -1.59 21.58
CA LEU A 687 -2.49 -1.67 20.13
C LEU A 687 -1.62 -0.69 19.33
N VAL A 688 -1.47 0.55 19.79
CA VAL A 688 -0.59 1.53 19.15
C VAL A 688 0.87 1.09 19.21
N LEU A 689 1.30 0.48 20.31
CA LEU A 689 2.68 -0.01 20.46
C LEU A 689 2.97 -1.16 19.48
N ILE A 690 2.06 -2.15 19.37
CA ILE A 690 2.18 -3.25 18.41
C ILE A 690 2.28 -2.68 17.00
N TYR A 691 1.34 -1.81 16.63
CA TYR A 691 1.28 -1.18 15.30
C TYR A 691 2.55 -0.39 14.98
N SER A 692 3.00 0.46 15.90
CA SER A 692 4.20 1.28 15.71
C SER A 692 5.47 0.44 15.59
N THR A 693 5.61 -0.58 16.44
CA THR A 693 6.79 -1.46 16.42
C THR A 693 6.84 -2.28 15.15
N GLU A 694 5.70 -2.78 14.69
CA GLU A 694 5.57 -3.52 13.45
C GLU A 694 6.07 -2.70 12.25
N ILE A 695 5.50 -1.50 12.04
CA ILE A 695 5.84 -0.66 10.88
C ILE A 695 7.30 -0.22 10.92
N ILE A 696 7.79 0.24 12.09
CA ILE A 696 9.18 0.66 12.24
C ILE A 696 10.12 -0.52 11.95
N LEU A 697 9.83 -1.70 12.50
CA LEU A 697 10.67 -2.87 12.31
C LEU A 697 10.70 -3.32 10.85
N ILE A 698 9.54 -3.38 10.18
CA ILE A 698 9.44 -3.72 8.76
C ILE A 698 10.20 -2.73 7.90
N GLN A 699 10.06 -1.41 8.13
CA GLN A 699 10.76 -0.39 7.36
C GLN A 699 12.28 -0.41 7.55
N ILE A 700 12.76 -0.71 8.75
CA ILE A 700 14.19 -0.86 9.00
C ILE A 700 14.72 -2.12 8.34
N LEU A 701 14.05 -3.25 8.52
CA LEU A 701 14.50 -4.55 8.04
C LEU A 701 14.42 -4.69 6.52
N LYS A 702 13.47 -4.01 5.86
CA LYS A 702 13.34 -3.98 4.40
C LYS A 702 14.67 -3.58 3.70
N ARG A 703 15.54 -2.81 4.38
CA ARG A 703 16.86 -2.40 3.84
C ARG A 703 17.95 -3.45 3.95
N PHE A 704 17.79 -4.47 4.82
CA PHE A 704 18.86 -5.38 5.20
C PHE A 704 18.51 -6.86 5.04
N VAL A 705 17.22 -7.18 4.87
CA VAL A 705 16.72 -8.55 4.94
C VAL A 705 15.87 -8.86 3.71
N PRO A 706 16.09 -10.01 3.02
CA PRO A 706 15.24 -10.44 1.94
C PRO A 706 13.76 -10.55 2.34
N ILE A 707 12.86 -10.32 1.39
CA ILE A 707 11.40 -10.28 1.61
C ILE A 707 10.87 -11.56 2.27
N GLU A 708 11.43 -12.71 1.93
CA GLU A 708 11.01 -14.02 2.49
C GLU A 708 11.13 -14.10 4.02
N TYR A 709 12.17 -13.49 4.60
CA TYR A 709 12.30 -13.41 6.07
C TYR A 709 11.40 -12.33 6.69
N LEU A 710 11.07 -11.29 5.93
CA LEU A 710 10.11 -10.27 6.38
C LEU A 710 8.70 -10.85 6.53
N GLU A 711 8.28 -11.77 5.66
CA GLU A 711 6.99 -12.47 5.75
C GLU A 711 6.84 -13.19 7.09
N PHE A 712 7.89 -13.88 7.54
CA PHE A 712 7.87 -14.53 8.87
C PHE A 712 7.70 -13.53 10.02
N ILE A 713 8.36 -12.40 9.95
CA ILE A 713 8.23 -11.34 10.98
C ILE A 713 6.81 -10.78 11.00
N VAL A 714 6.22 -10.58 9.85
CA VAL A 714 4.84 -10.10 9.74
C VAL A 714 3.85 -11.13 10.29
N GLN A 715 4.03 -12.43 10.01
CA GLN A 715 3.21 -13.50 10.60
C GLN A 715 3.28 -13.48 12.14
N ILE A 716 4.44 -13.12 12.73
CA ILE A 716 4.55 -12.93 14.18
C ILE A 716 3.65 -11.76 14.63
N PHE A 717 3.69 -10.62 13.93
CA PHE A 717 2.84 -9.48 14.28
C PHE A 717 1.35 -9.78 14.05
N ASP A 718 0.99 -10.46 12.96
CA ASP A 718 -0.38 -10.92 12.72
C ASP A 718 -0.88 -11.82 13.84
N THR A 719 -0.04 -12.73 14.32
CA THR A 719 -0.35 -13.55 15.50
C THR A 719 -0.57 -12.68 16.74
N LEU A 720 0.26 -11.66 16.96
CA LEU A 720 0.10 -10.72 18.08
C LEU A 720 -1.19 -9.90 17.95
N TRP A 721 -1.63 -9.54 16.73
CA TRP A 721 -2.90 -8.86 16.48
C TRP A 721 -4.12 -9.69 16.84
N TRP A 722 -4.02 -11.02 16.85
CA TRP A 722 -5.06 -11.92 17.34
C TRP A 722 -4.96 -12.13 18.87
N ILE A 723 -3.75 -12.31 19.43
CA ILE A 723 -3.53 -12.60 20.86
C ILE A 723 -3.85 -11.38 21.73
N ALA A 724 -3.45 -10.17 21.32
CA ALA A 724 -3.65 -8.97 22.13
C ALA A 724 -5.15 -8.65 22.35
N PRO A 725 -6.03 -8.61 21.33
CA PRO A 725 -7.47 -8.44 21.53
C PRO A 725 -8.07 -9.56 22.40
N ALA A 726 -7.67 -10.81 22.21
CA ALA A 726 -8.16 -11.93 23.02
C ALA A 726 -7.81 -11.76 24.50
N TYR A 727 -6.58 -11.35 24.81
CA TYR A 727 -6.17 -11.04 26.18
C TYR A 727 -7.00 -9.90 26.78
N PHE A 728 -7.19 -8.82 26.01
CA PHE A 728 -7.97 -7.68 26.49
C PHE A 728 -9.47 -8.01 26.58
N PHE A 729 -9.99 -8.87 25.70
CA PHE A 729 -11.37 -9.35 25.80
C PHE A 729 -11.58 -10.18 27.08
N GLY A 730 -10.64 -11.05 27.41
CA GLY A 730 -10.65 -11.77 28.68
C GLY A 730 -10.67 -10.84 29.90
N LYS A 731 -9.90 -9.74 29.84
CA LYS A 731 -9.93 -8.70 30.87
C LYS A 731 -11.21 -7.89 30.89
N ALA A 732 -11.80 -7.61 29.71
CA ALA A 732 -13.11 -6.96 29.62
C ALA A 732 -14.21 -7.79 30.30
N LEU A 733 -14.21 -9.11 30.09
CA LEU A 733 -15.14 -10.01 30.77
C LEU A 733 -14.99 -9.94 32.29
N GLU A 734 -13.77 -9.81 32.79
CA GLU A 734 -13.51 -9.60 34.22
C GLU A 734 -14.25 -8.40 34.79
N PHE A 735 -14.12 -7.22 34.13
CA PHE A 735 -14.68 -5.96 34.61
C PHE A 735 -16.15 -5.75 34.24
N CYS A 736 -16.56 -6.18 33.05
CA CYS A 736 -17.90 -5.91 32.53
C CYS A 736 -18.92 -6.99 32.89
N PHE A 737 -18.48 -8.21 33.14
CA PHE A 737 -19.37 -9.35 33.39
C PHE A 737 -19.18 -9.95 34.78
N TRP A 738 -17.99 -10.43 35.13
CA TRP A 738 -17.76 -11.15 36.38
C TRP A 738 -17.90 -10.29 37.64
N GLN A 739 -17.24 -9.14 37.70
CA GLN A 739 -17.33 -8.26 38.87
C GLN A 739 -18.75 -7.69 39.13
N PRO A 740 -19.53 -7.27 38.11
CA PRO A 740 -20.93 -6.89 38.34
C PRO A 740 -21.79 -8.07 38.77
N LEU A 741 -21.54 -9.27 38.22
CA LEU A 741 -22.27 -10.49 38.61
C LEU A 741 -22.00 -10.84 40.10
N GLU A 742 -20.72 -10.83 40.51
CA GLU A 742 -20.34 -11.10 41.93
C GLU A 742 -20.93 -10.06 42.89
N LYS A 743 -20.96 -8.80 42.46
CA LYS A 743 -21.60 -7.72 43.27
C LYS A 743 -23.09 -7.88 43.39
N ARG A 744 -23.76 -8.41 42.34
CA ARG A 744 -25.21 -8.60 42.33
C ARG A 744 -25.63 -9.87 43.06
N THR A 745 -24.85 -10.94 42.97
CA THR A 745 -25.16 -12.22 43.60
C THR A 745 -24.65 -12.31 45.03
N GLY A 746 -23.68 -11.47 45.43
CA GLY A 746 -23.03 -11.51 46.75
C GLY A 746 -22.02 -12.65 46.92
N TYR A 747 -21.85 -13.50 45.91
CA TYR A 747 -20.94 -14.65 45.97
C TYR A 747 -19.84 -14.54 44.90
N PRO A 748 -18.59 -14.93 45.20
CA PRO A 748 -17.52 -14.93 44.23
C PRO A 748 -17.74 -16.04 43.20
N VAL A 749 -17.61 -15.72 41.91
CA VAL A 749 -17.65 -16.73 40.84
C VAL A 749 -16.40 -17.65 40.96
N PRO A 750 -16.56 -18.96 40.84
CA PRO A 750 -15.47 -19.90 40.98
C PRO A 750 -14.34 -19.61 39.97
N THR A 751 -13.11 -19.62 40.43
CA THR A 751 -11.92 -19.38 39.59
C THR A 751 -11.79 -20.39 38.45
N LEU A 752 -12.40 -21.58 38.60
CA LEU A 752 -12.50 -22.60 37.54
C LEU A 752 -13.29 -22.10 36.35
N VAL A 753 -14.44 -21.44 36.56
CA VAL A 753 -15.31 -20.90 35.50
C VAL A 753 -14.56 -19.81 34.71
N HIS A 754 -13.87 -18.88 35.40
CA HIS A 754 -13.03 -17.88 34.76
C HIS A 754 -11.97 -18.51 33.88
N ARG A 755 -11.27 -19.54 34.35
CA ARG A 755 -10.24 -20.24 33.57
C ARG A 755 -10.80 -20.97 32.36
N MET A 756 -11.94 -21.61 32.51
CA MET A 756 -12.60 -22.31 31.39
C MET A 756 -12.98 -21.35 30.28
N VAL A 757 -13.60 -20.23 30.61
CA VAL A 757 -13.99 -19.22 29.61
C VAL A 757 -12.76 -18.64 28.91
N LEU A 758 -11.70 -18.33 29.67
CA LEU A 758 -10.44 -17.85 29.08
C LEU A 758 -9.79 -18.90 28.18
N THR A 759 -9.82 -20.18 28.58
CA THR A 759 -9.32 -21.29 27.75
C THR A 759 -10.07 -21.38 26.42
N VAL A 760 -11.39 -21.25 26.43
CA VAL A 760 -12.20 -21.24 25.20
C VAL A 760 -11.83 -20.05 24.31
N ILE A 761 -11.67 -18.85 24.87
CA ILE A 761 -11.27 -17.66 24.12
C ILE A 761 -9.90 -17.88 23.46
N TYR A 762 -8.91 -18.38 24.20
CA TYR A 762 -7.59 -18.62 23.61
C TYR A 762 -7.57 -19.78 22.61
N LEU A 763 -8.39 -20.80 22.80
CA LEU A 763 -8.56 -21.88 21.83
C LEU A 763 -9.17 -21.37 20.52
N LEU A 764 -10.22 -20.55 20.60
CA LEU A 764 -10.81 -19.89 19.42
C LEU A 764 -9.79 -18.98 18.74
N THR A 765 -9.02 -18.21 19.52
CA THR A 765 -7.95 -17.36 18.98
C THR A 765 -6.89 -18.19 18.27
N PHE A 766 -6.50 -19.33 18.83
CA PHE A 766 -5.57 -20.26 18.17
C PHE A 766 -6.10 -20.75 16.82
N PHE A 767 -7.36 -21.17 16.74
CA PHE A 767 -7.98 -21.58 15.47
C PHE A 767 -8.03 -20.42 14.47
N CYS A 768 -8.35 -19.20 14.93
CA CYS A 768 -8.33 -18.02 14.05
C CYS A 768 -6.93 -17.73 13.52
N VAL A 769 -5.90 -17.85 14.35
CA VAL A 769 -4.50 -17.67 13.92
C VAL A 769 -4.11 -18.72 12.88
N VAL A 770 -4.44 -20.00 13.12
CA VAL A 770 -4.14 -21.09 12.16
C VAL A 770 -4.84 -20.85 10.82
N ALA A 771 -6.11 -20.40 10.85
CA ALA A 771 -6.89 -20.17 9.63
C ALA A 771 -6.48 -18.94 8.85
N HIS A 772 -6.20 -17.81 9.55
CA HIS A 772 -6.06 -16.50 8.91
C HIS A 772 -4.61 -15.98 8.84
N VAL A 773 -3.71 -16.48 9.69
CA VAL A 773 -2.30 -16.11 9.65
C VAL A 773 -1.47 -17.13 8.89
N PHE A 774 -1.77 -18.41 9.10
CA PHE A 774 -1.05 -19.51 8.45
C PHE A 774 -1.81 -20.10 7.25
N ASP A 775 -2.98 -19.55 6.93
CA ASP A 775 -3.84 -19.93 5.79
C ASP A 775 -4.07 -21.46 5.67
N ARG A 776 -4.24 -22.14 6.83
CA ARG A 776 -4.45 -23.59 6.88
C ARG A 776 -5.94 -23.91 7.04
N PRO A 777 -6.49 -24.84 6.23
CA PRO A 777 -7.90 -25.20 6.32
C PRO A 777 -8.19 -25.87 7.67
N LEU A 778 -9.14 -25.30 8.43
CA LEU A 778 -9.55 -25.84 9.74
C LEU A 778 -10.25 -27.19 9.65
N THR A 779 -10.73 -27.59 8.49
CA THR A 779 -11.52 -28.82 8.29
C THR A 779 -10.79 -30.08 8.73
N SER A 780 -9.50 -30.21 8.41
CA SER A 780 -8.68 -31.35 8.83
C SER A 780 -8.38 -31.35 10.33
N LEU A 781 -8.16 -30.16 10.91
CA LEU A 781 -7.87 -29.99 12.33
C LEU A 781 -9.13 -30.24 13.18
N LEU A 782 -10.30 -29.76 12.73
CA LEU A 782 -11.58 -29.98 13.39
C LEU A 782 -12.02 -31.42 13.28
N ALA A 783 -11.80 -32.10 12.14
CA ALA A 783 -12.17 -33.49 11.98
C ALA A 783 -11.41 -34.42 12.93
N THR A 784 -10.10 -34.21 13.12
CA THR A 784 -9.28 -34.99 14.06
C THR A 784 -9.51 -34.63 15.51
N SER A 785 -9.80 -33.37 15.83
CA SER A 785 -10.07 -32.93 17.20
C SER A 785 -11.52 -33.12 17.62
N GLY A 786 -12.48 -33.30 16.70
CA GLY A 786 -13.91 -33.40 16.99
C GLY A 786 -14.23 -34.60 17.90
N LEU A 787 -13.64 -35.74 17.64
CA LEU A 787 -13.81 -36.93 18.47
C LEU A 787 -13.25 -36.72 19.89
N ALA A 788 -12.07 -36.15 20.03
CA ALA A 788 -11.45 -35.84 21.31
C ALA A 788 -12.28 -34.81 22.11
N LEU A 789 -12.77 -33.76 21.44
CA LEU A 789 -13.65 -32.76 22.05
C LEU A 789 -14.99 -33.34 22.51
N THR A 790 -15.56 -34.31 21.77
CA THR A 790 -16.79 -35.01 22.17
C THR A 790 -16.56 -35.84 23.44
N ILE A 791 -15.42 -36.57 23.50
CA ILE A 791 -15.08 -37.38 24.68
C ILE A 791 -14.86 -36.48 25.90
N ILE A 792 -14.10 -35.38 25.74
CA ILE A 792 -13.87 -34.41 26.82
C ILE A 792 -15.18 -33.74 27.23
N GLY A 793 -16.03 -33.38 26.27
CA GLY A 793 -17.34 -32.78 26.52
C GLY A 793 -18.23 -33.66 27.38
N LEU A 794 -18.32 -34.96 27.05
CA LEU A 794 -19.09 -35.96 27.84
C LEU A 794 -18.48 -36.15 29.25
N ALA A 795 -17.15 -36.17 29.37
CA ALA A 795 -16.49 -36.32 30.65
C ALA A 795 -16.70 -35.11 31.59
N VAL A 796 -16.90 -33.93 31.09
CA VAL A 796 -17.05 -32.68 31.87
C VAL A 796 -18.52 -32.29 32.04
N GLN A 797 -19.45 -32.91 31.31
CA GLN A 797 -20.88 -32.56 31.22
C GLN A 797 -21.54 -32.44 32.59
N ILE A 798 -21.35 -33.42 33.49
CA ILE A 798 -21.96 -33.45 34.84
C ILE A 798 -21.47 -32.30 35.71
N ASN A 799 -20.17 -31.98 35.62
CA ASN A 799 -19.60 -30.88 36.39
C ASN A 799 -20.08 -29.52 35.93
N ILE A 800 -20.22 -29.34 34.59
CA ILE A 800 -20.77 -28.13 33.99
C ILE A 800 -22.23 -27.95 34.38
N SER A 801 -23.03 -29.02 34.31
CA SER A 801 -24.46 -29.01 34.75
C SER A 801 -24.58 -28.55 36.21
N ASN A 802 -23.80 -29.08 37.13
CA ASN A 802 -23.83 -28.66 38.54
C ASN A 802 -23.47 -27.18 38.74
N ILE A 803 -22.51 -26.65 37.98
CA ILE A 803 -22.13 -25.23 38.02
C ILE A 803 -23.30 -24.33 37.59
N PHE A 804 -23.92 -24.65 36.46
CA PHE A 804 -25.05 -23.87 35.94
C PHE A 804 -26.28 -23.95 36.81
N SER A 805 -26.59 -25.16 37.34
CA SER A 805 -27.69 -25.34 38.28
C SER A 805 -27.45 -24.58 39.60
N GLY A 806 -26.23 -24.59 40.11
CA GLY A 806 -25.87 -23.79 41.28
C GLY A 806 -25.97 -22.27 41.04
N LEU A 807 -25.61 -21.82 39.82
CA LEU A 807 -25.78 -20.44 39.41
C LEU A 807 -27.27 -20.06 39.24
N ALA A 808 -28.08 -20.92 38.67
CA ALA A 808 -29.52 -20.71 38.50
C ALA A 808 -30.23 -20.63 39.88
N ILE A 809 -29.95 -21.53 40.78
CA ILE A 809 -30.48 -21.51 42.17
C ILE A 809 -30.17 -20.15 42.84
N ASN A 810 -28.93 -19.66 42.70
CA ASN A 810 -28.51 -18.39 43.28
C ASN A 810 -29.13 -17.16 42.60
N LEU A 811 -29.40 -17.21 41.31
CA LEU A 811 -30.00 -16.12 40.53
C LEU A 811 -31.50 -16.05 40.73
N GLU A 812 -32.20 -17.19 40.64
CA GLU A 812 -33.65 -17.28 40.77
C GLU A 812 -34.11 -17.22 42.26
N GLN A 813 -33.19 -17.56 43.19
CA GLN A 813 -33.44 -17.56 44.61
C GLN A 813 -34.70 -18.33 44.99
N THR A 814 -34.93 -19.50 44.38
CA THR A 814 -36.03 -20.44 44.70
C THR A 814 -36.02 -20.78 46.16
N PHE A 815 -34.81 -20.93 46.73
CA PHE A 815 -34.53 -21.01 48.14
C PHE A 815 -33.15 -20.33 48.41
N LYS A 816 -32.85 -20.01 49.65
CA LYS A 816 -31.57 -19.40 50.08
C LYS A 816 -31.04 -20.07 51.36
N VAL A 817 -29.80 -19.79 51.67
CA VAL A 817 -29.17 -20.24 52.91
C VAL A 817 -30.01 -19.78 54.11
N GLY A 818 -30.38 -20.70 54.95
CA GLY A 818 -31.23 -20.50 56.10
C GLY A 818 -32.70 -20.88 55.89
N ASP A 819 -33.15 -21.11 54.67
CA ASP A 819 -34.53 -21.59 54.37
C ASP A 819 -34.70 -23.04 54.82
N TYR A 820 -35.86 -23.38 55.41
CA TYR A 820 -36.24 -24.73 55.70
C TYR A 820 -37.03 -25.33 54.55
N ILE A 821 -36.41 -26.31 53.91
CA ILE A 821 -36.96 -26.96 52.72
C ILE A 821 -37.14 -28.44 52.86
N GLU A 822 -38.03 -28.97 52.05
CA GLU A 822 -38.28 -30.40 51.91
C GLU A 822 -38.18 -30.82 50.46
N LEU A 823 -37.46 -31.88 50.18
CA LEU A 823 -37.36 -32.53 48.88
C LEU A 823 -38.38 -33.68 48.85
N CYS A 824 -39.47 -33.50 48.13
CA CYS A 824 -40.61 -34.38 48.16
C CYS A 824 -40.27 -35.81 47.77
N ASP A 825 -39.28 -36.03 46.91
CA ASP A 825 -38.97 -37.35 46.37
C ASP A 825 -38.02 -38.19 47.24
N GLU A 826 -37.37 -37.57 48.23
CA GLU A 826 -36.34 -38.25 49.04
C GLU A 826 -36.58 -38.18 50.56
N ASP A 827 -37.70 -37.65 51.00
CA ASP A 827 -38.08 -37.42 52.42
C ASP A 827 -36.95 -36.67 53.20
N ILE A 828 -36.19 -35.82 52.50
CA ILE A 828 -35.13 -35.01 53.11
C ILE A 828 -35.73 -33.66 53.51
N ARG A 829 -35.73 -33.40 54.81
CA ARG A 829 -36.15 -32.09 55.36
C ARG A 829 -35.07 -31.49 56.19
N GLY A 830 -34.81 -30.19 55.98
CA GLY A 830 -33.80 -29.51 56.79
C GLY A 830 -33.56 -28.05 56.39
N TYR A 831 -32.67 -27.44 57.10
CA TYR A 831 -32.21 -26.08 56.80
C TYR A 831 -31.13 -26.09 55.73
N VAL A 832 -31.21 -25.19 54.75
CA VAL A 832 -30.15 -24.96 53.77
C VAL A 832 -28.93 -24.31 54.50
N ALA A 833 -27.94 -25.10 54.77
CA ALA A 833 -26.72 -24.64 55.49
C ALA A 833 -25.80 -23.83 54.57
N ASP A 834 -25.61 -24.29 53.32
CA ASP A 834 -24.74 -23.61 52.33
C ASP A 834 -25.13 -24.04 50.90
N ILE A 835 -24.90 -23.14 49.94
CA ILE A 835 -25.06 -23.42 48.52
C ILE A 835 -23.73 -23.17 47.83
N THR A 836 -23.00 -24.25 47.55
CA THR A 836 -21.72 -24.20 46.86
C THR A 836 -21.94 -24.23 45.33
N TRP A 837 -20.89 -24.07 44.56
CA TRP A 837 -20.96 -24.16 43.09
C TRP A 837 -21.34 -25.56 42.58
N ARG A 838 -21.17 -26.60 43.39
CA ARG A 838 -21.38 -28.00 43.02
C ARG A 838 -22.59 -28.65 43.75
N ALA A 839 -22.83 -28.31 45.02
CA ALA A 839 -23.83 -28.98 45.84
C ALA A 839 -24.48 -28.00 46.82
N THR A 840 -25.72 -28.27 47.15
CA THR A 840 -26.46 -27.63 48.22
C THR A 840 -26.34 -28.51 49.46
N HIS A 841 -26.00 -27.91 50.60
CA HIS A 841 -25.87 -28.57 51.89
C HIS A 841 -27.14 -28.33 52.67
N ILE A 842 -27.82 -29.41 53.08
CA ILE A 842 -29.02 -29.37 53.92
C ILE A 842 -28.69 -29.98 55.25
N GLU A 843 -28.87 -29.25 56.33
CA GLU A 843 -28.75 -29.74 57.72
C GLU A 843 -30.11 -30.23 58.18
N THR A 844 -30.21 -31.53 58.38
CA THR A 844 -31.44 -32.18 58.83
C THR A 844 -31.64 -31.96 60.33
N ILE A 845 -32.90 -32.17 60.82
CA ILE A 845 -33.24 -32.04 62.21
C ILE A 845 -32.43 -33.02 63.09
N SER A 846 -32.06 -34.17 62.53
CA SER A 846 -31.21 -35.17 63.24
C SER A 846 -29.76 -34.78 63.39
N GLY A 847 -29.36 -33.58 62.94
CA GLY A 847 -28.00 -33.04 62.95
C GLY A 847 -27.05 -33.60 61.91
N ASN A 848 -27.54 -34.21 60.83
CA ASN A 848 -26.80 -34.74 59.72
C ASN A 848 -26.77 -33.71 58.58
N THR A 849 -25.68 -33.56 57.93
CA THR A 849 -25.57 -32.72 56.70
C THR A 849 -25.73 -33.60 55.46
N VAL A 850 -26.74 -33.35 54.66
CA VAL A 850 -26.96 -34.00 53.39
C VAL A 850 -26.40 -33.09 52.27
N LEU A 851 -25.51 -33.64 51.43
CA LEU A 851 -24.95 -32.94 50.26
C LEU A 851 -25.65 -33.43 49.01
N ILE A 852 -26.36 -32.55 48.34
CA ILE A 852 -27.07 -32.85 47.11
C ILE A 852 -26.43 -32.07 45.96
N PRO A 853 -26.02 -32.72 44.84
CA PRO A 853 -25.53 -32.04 43.68
C PRO A 853 -26.55 -31.02 43.16
N ASN A 854 -26.13 -29.82 42.77
CA ASN A 854 -27.06 -28.76 42.36
C ASN A 854 -27.88 -29.13 41.12
N SER A 855 -27.36 -29.95 40.19
CA SER A 855 -28.13 -30.45 39.06
C SER A 855 -29.25 -31.38 39.53
N ALA A 856 -29.02 -32.22 40.57
CA ALA A 856 -30.03 -33.14 41.10
C ALA A 856 -31.11 -32.38 41.87
N ILE A 857 -30.77 -31.37 42.65
CA ILE A 857 -31.75 -30.59 43.41
C ILE A 857 -32.63 -29.72 42.47
N ASN A 858 -32.08 -29.26 41.35
CA ASN A 858 -32.82 -28.43 40.38
C ASN A 858 -33.92 -29.23 39.65
N ASP A 859 -33.77 -30.54 39.57
CA ASP A 859 -34.74 -31.43 38.89
C ASP A 859 -35.83 -31.96 39.84
N LYS A 860 -35.79 -31.57 41.15
CA LYS A 860 -36.69 -32.06 42.15
C LYS A 860 -37.75 -31.06 42.57
N THR A 861 -38.89 -31.60 43.05
CA THR A 861 -39.96 -30.78 43.65
C THR A 861 -39.51 -30.37 45.07
N ILE A 862 -39.47 -29.04 45.30
CA ILE A 862 -39.03 -28.48 46.57
C ILE A 862 -40.21 -27.79 47.25
N ILE A 863 -40.48 -28.10 48.45
CA ILE A 863 -41.39 -27.32 49.31
C ILE A 863 -40.51 -26.41 50.20
N ASN A 864 -40.70 -25.10 50.02
CA ASN A 864 -40.04 -24.10 50.87
C ASN A 864 -41.05 -23.62 51.91
N TYR A 865 -40.83 -24.02 53.14
CA TYR A 865 -41.75 -23.72 54.26
C TYR A 865 -41.61 -22.27 54.76
N MET A 866 -40.63 -21.51 54.25
CA MET A 866 -40.41 -20.14 54.68
C MET A 866 -40.89 -19.12 53.61
N ARG A 867 -41.47 -19.58 52.51
CA ARG A 867 -41.94 -18.70 51.40
C ARG A 867 -43.38 -19.09 51.01
N PRO A 868 -44.29 -18.21 50.62
CA PRO A 868 -44.11 -16.72 50.48
C PRO A 868 -44.17 -15.97 51.78
N LYS A 869 -44.49 -16.62 52.89
CA LYS A 869 -44.55 -16.02 54.23
C LYS A 869 -43.77 -16.93 55.20
N GLU A 870 -43.05 -16.33 56.13
CA GLU A 870 -42.25 -17.04 57.15
C GLU A 870 -43.14 -17.77 58.22
N ILE A 871 -44.37 -18.12 57.88
CA ILE A 871 -45.27 -18.80 58.74
C ILE A 871 -45.76 -20.09 58.03
N SER A 872 -45.73 -21.21 58.76
CA SER A 872 -46.24 -22.51 58.28
C SER A 872 -47.46 -22.93 59.12
N ARG A 873 -48.38 -23.65 58.48
CA ARG A 873 -49.58 -24.16 59.13
C ARG A 873 -49.39 -25.65 59.46
N ILE A 874 -49.64 -25.99 60.69
CA ILE A 874 -49.72 -27.40 61.14
C ILE A 874 -51.19 -27.76 61.27
N THR A 875 -51.52 -28.99 60.88
CA THR A 875 -52.85 -29.59 61.08
C THR A 875 -52.65 -30.89 61.85
N ILE A 876 -53.30 -31.02 63.04
CA ILE A 876 -53.29 -32.27 63.87
C ILE A 876 -54.72 -32.77 63.94
N PRO A 877 -55.01 -33.99 63.44
CA PRO A 877 -56.31 -34.63 63.56
C PRO A 877 -56.44 -35.29 64.92
N PHE A 878 -57.64 -35.20 65.51
CA PHE A 878 -58.06 -35.91 66.68
C PHE A 878 -59.38 -36.58 66.40
N THR A 879 -59.46 -37.95 66.52
CA THR A 879 -60.67 -38.71 66.33
C THR A 879 -61.32 -38.95 67.64
N LEU A 880 -62.60 -38.63 67.79
CA LEU A 880 -63.37 -38.70 68.99
C LEU A 880 -64.68 -39.42 68.76
N PRO A 881 -65.23 -40.19 69.72
CA PRO A 881 -66.54 -40.93 69.62
C PRO A 881 -67.68 -40.00 69.22
N GLN A 882 -68.55 -40.50 68.38
CA GLN A 882 -69.62 -39.75 67.77
C GLN A 882 -70.62 -39.16 68.77
N GLU A 883 -70.64 -39.72 70.00
CA GLU A 883 -71.52 -39.31 71.11
C GLU A 883 -70.98 -38.03 71.81
N THR A 884 -69.82 -37.68 71.60
CA THR A 884 -69.19 -36.50 72.25
C THR A 884 -69.69 -35.15 71.61
N SER A 885 -70.14 -34.25 72.43
CA SER A 885 -70.65 -33.00 71.96
C SER A 885 -69.55 -32.16 71.12
N SER A 886 -69.82 -31.95 69.86
CA SER A 886 -68.90 -31.20 69.00
C SER A 886 -68.59 -29.79 69.52
N ALA A 887 -69.54 -29.14 70.13
CA ALA A 887 -69.34 -27.81 70.71
C ALA A 887 -68.35 -27.82 71.88
N LEU A 888 -68.42 -28.87 72.73
CA LEU A 888 -67.50 -29.08 73.83
C LEU A 888 -66.06 -29.35 73.33
N VAL A 889 -65.93 -30.23 72.32
CA VAL A 889 -64.64 -30.62 71.74
C VAL A 889 -63.98 -29.43 71.11
N ILE A 890 -64.68 -28.68 70.30
CA ILE A 890 -64.12 -27.46 69.66
C ILE A 890 -63.69 -26.44 70.69
N ALA A 891 -64.47 -26.23 71.75
CA ALA A 891 -64.12 -25.32 72.83
C ALA A 891 -62.87 -25.78 73.66
N THR A 892 -62.77 -27.07 73.90
CA THR A 892 -61.62 -27.64 74.64
C THR A 892 -60.32 -27.59 73.81
N LEU A 893 -60.42 -27.98 72.48
CA LEU A 893 -59.25 -27.84 71.57
C LEU A 893 -58.76 -26.40 71.47
N LYS A 894 -59.70 -25.43 71.39
CA LYS A 894 -59.38 -24.04 71.36
C LYS A 894 -58.73 -23.55 72.70
N ARG A 895 -59.18 -24.02 73.82
CA ARG A 895 -58.57 -23.69 75.11
C ARG A 895 -57.17 -24.32 75.25
N ALA A 896 -57.00 -25.57 74.83
CA ALA A 896 -55.71 -26.25 74.89
C ALA A 896 -54.64 -25.53 74.07
N ILE A 897 -54.99 -25.08 72.89
CA ILE A 897 -53.99 -24.32 72.04
C ILE A 897 -53.78 -22.91 72.58
N ALA A 898 -54.80 -22.25 73.14
CA ALA A 898 -54.65 -20.96 73.72
C ALA A 898 -53.72 -20.94 74.91
N ALA A 899 -53.82 -22.01 75.74
CA ALA A 899 -52.92 -22.20 76.94
C ALA A 899 -51.42 -22.24 76.51
N ILE A 900 -51.14 -22.88 75.35
CA ILE A 900 -49.75 -22.95 74.87
C ILE A 900 -49.29 -21.62 74.27
N ILE A 901 -50.23 -20.92 73.61
CA ILE A 901 -49.86 -19.62 73.07
C ILE A 901 -49.51 -18.63 74.24
N ASP A 902 -50.23 -18.74 75.34
CA ASP A 902 -49.98 -17.86 76.49
C ASP A 902 -48.69 -18.22 77.27
N THR A 903 -48.35 -19.50 77.28
CA THR A 903 -47.16 -20.01 78.04
C THR A 903 -45.92 -20.04 77.19
N SER A 904 -45.99 -20.10 75.84
CA SER A 904 -44.89 -20.23 74.92
C SER A 904 -45.09 -19.34 73.66
N PRO A 905 -45.21 -18.06 73.81
CA PRO A 905 -45.62 -17.14 72.73
C PRO A 905 -44.59 -17.00 71.52
N LYS A 906 -43.38 -17.57 71.69
CA LYS A 906 -42.35 -17.55 70.64
C LYS A 906 -42.51 -18.73 69.67
N SER A 907 -43.24 -19.78 70.06
CA SER A 907 -43.32 -21.04 69.27
C SER A 907 -44.59 -21.12 68.43
N LEU A 908 -45.68 -20.62 68.95
CA LEU A 908 -46.98 -20.60 68.28
C LEU A 908 -47.45 -19.17 68.04
N LEU A 909 -48.07 -18.98 66.87
CA LEU A 909 -48.59 -17.68 66.53
C LEU A 909 -50.04 -17.47 66.96
N ALA A 910 -50.29 -16.35 67.62
CA ALA A 910 -51.65 -15.94 67.95
C ALA A 910 -52.45 -15.42 66.76
N LYS A 911 -51.74 -14.97 65.72
CA LYS A 911 -52.31 -14.53 64.47
C LYS A 911 -51.54 -15.11 63.27
N PRO A 912 -52.14 -15.78 62.29
CA PRO A 912 -53.60 -16.09 62.25
C PRO A 912 -54.06 -16.92 63.41
N ALA A 913 -55.32 -16.71 63.91
CA ALA A 913 -55.87 -17.43 65.03
C ALA A 913 -55.96 -18.93 64.71
N PRO A 914 -55.69 -19.83 65.71
CA PRO A 914 -55.92 -21.28 65.56
C PRO A 914 -57.35 -21.57 65.21
N GLU A 915 -57.52 -22.48 64.30
CA GLU A 915 -58.86 -22.95 63.87
C GLU A 915 -59.07 -24.43 64.22
N VAL A 916 -60.30 -24.71 64.60
CA VAL A 916 -60.73 -26.09 64.79
C VAL A 916 -61.88 -26.37 63.85
N LEU A 917 -61.70 -27.33 62.96
CA LEU A 917 -62.71 -27.74 61.98
C LEU A 917 -63.09 -29.18 62.18
N VAL A 918 -64.31 -29.50 61.83
CA VAL A 918 -64.73 -30.91 61.70
C VAL A 918 -64.25 -31.36 60.31
N GLY A 919 -63.32 -32.27 60.24
CA GLY A 919 -62.65 -32.69 59.00
C GLY A 919 -63.37 -33.84 58.34
N GLY A 920 -64.24 -34.54 59.04
CA GLY A 920 -64.95 -35.71 58.49
C GLY A 920 -65.34 -36.68 59.62
N THR A 921 -65.75 -37.87 59.18
CA THR A 921 -66.04 -39.04 60.10
C THR A 921 -65.30 -40.26 59.55
N ASP A 922 -64.76 -41.08 60.41
CA ASP A 922 -64.21 -42.39 60.10
C ASP A 922 -64.88 -43.47 60.84
N SER A 923 -64.39 -44.73 60.81
CA SER A 923 -64.99 -45.90 61.53
C SER A 923 -64.90 -45.80 63.07
N LEU A 924 -64.12 -44.92 63.58
CA LEU A 924 -63.85 -44.73 64.98
C LEU A 924 -64.59 -43.51 65.56
N GLY A 925 -65.06 -42.58 64.74
CA GLY A 925 -65.76 -41.42 65.22
C GLY A 925 -65.67 -40.16 64.35
N VAL A 926 -65.74 -39.01 64.91
CA VAL A 926 -65.65 -37.69 64.26
C VAL A 926 -64.23 -37.19 64.33
N ILE A 927 -63.64 -36.78 63.18
CA ILE A 927 -62.31 -36.25 63.07
C ILE A 927 -62.38 -34.73 63.27
N TYR A 928 -61.68 -34.21 64.20
CA TYR A 928 -61.49 -32.77 64.49
C TYR A 928 -60.08 -32.36 64.05
N GLU A 929 -59.94 -31.44 63.14
CA GLU A 929 -58.65 -30.90 62.67
C GLU A 929 -58.35 -29.64 63.47
N LEU A 930 -57.25 -29.67 64.24
CA LEU A 930 -56.72 -28.50 64.91
C LEU A 930 -55.67 -27.90 64.03
N LYS A 931 -55.91 -26.69 63.50
CA LYS A 931 -55.08 -25.96 62.63
C LYS A 931 -54.45 -24.76 63.36
N PHE A 932 -53.12 -24.65 63.32
CA PHE A 932 -52.40 -23.53 63.94
C PHE A 932 -51.14 -23.18 63.13
N TRP A 933 -50.62 -21.97 63.35
CA TRP A 933 -49.48 -21.45 62.62
C TRP A 933 -48.30 -21.26 63.52
N HIS A 934 -47.13 -21.55 63.03
CA HIS A 934 -45.86 -21.34 63.72
C HIS A 934 -44.78 -20.69 62.79
N LEU A 935 -43.72 -20.19 63.42
CA LEU A 935 -42.47 -19.78 62.71
C LEU A 935 -41.56 -20.97 62.65
N PRO A 936 -41.25 -21.50 61.45
CA PRO A 936 -40.36 -22.65 61.28
C PRO A 936 -38.95 -22.46 61.84
N THR A 937 -38.52 -21.16 61.95
CA THR A 937 -37.19 -20.75 62.48
C THR A 937 -37.09 -20.87 64.03
N ASN A 938 -38.20 -20.90 64.73
CA ASN A 938 -38.19 -20.73 66.17
C ASN A 938 -38.57 -21.99 66.96
N ALA A 939 -39.03 -23.06 66.32
CA ALA A 939 -39.44 -24.26 66.97
C ALA A 939 -39.22 -25.54 66.12
N ASN A 940 -38.75 -26.60 66.77
CA ASN A 940 -38.75 -27.93 66.15
C ASN A 940 -40.17 -28.41 65.96
N LEU A 941 -40.51 -28.79 64.71
CA LEU A 941 -41.85 -29.20 64.33
C LEU A 941 -42.40 -30.35 65.18
N GLU A 942 -41.54 -31.31 65.49
CA GLU A 942 -41.94 -32.49 66.29
C GLU A 942 -42.14 -32.16 67.78
N GLU A 943 -41.29 -31.27 68.36
CA GLU A 943 -41.51 -30.73 69.68
C GLU A 943 -42.83 -29.96 69.79
N LEU A 944 -43.10 -29.14 68.72
CA LEU A 944 -44.30 -28.35 68.76
C LEU A 944 -45.57 -29.20 68.68
N LYS A 945 -45.55 -30.22 67.83
CA LYS A 945 -46.64 -31.19 67.74
C LYS A 945 -46.82 -31.90 69.07
N HIS A 946 -45.73 -32.35 69.72
CA HIS A 946 -45.75 -33.00 71.03
C HIS A 946 -46.38 -32.09 72.09
N LEU A 947 -45.96 -30.84 72.19
CA LEU A 947 -46.53 -29.83 73.14
C LEU A 947 -48.03 -29.64 72.94
N VAL A 948 -48.45 -29.56 71.69
CA VAL A 948 -49.88 -29.34 71.36
C VAL A 948 -50.69 -30.61 71.72
N VAL A 949 -50.24 -31.82 71.34
CA VAL A 949 -50.90 -33.06 71.61
C VAL A 949 -50.96 -33.28 73.16
N GLU A 950 -49.86 -33.05 73.85
CA GLU A 950 -49.83 -33.18 75.35
C GLU A 950 -50.81 -32.23 76.00
N SER A 951 -50.87 -30.96 75.60
CA SER A 951 -51.85 -29.99 76.13
C SER A 951 -53.29 -30.39 75.84
N VAL A 952 -53.57 -30.91 74.62
CA VAL A 952 -54.87 -31.37 74.23
C VAL A 952 -55.30 -32.57 75.07
N LEU A 953 -54.45 -33.56 75.24
CA LEU A 953 -54.71 -34.72 76.07
C LEU A 953 -54.98 -34.39 77.53
N GLN A 954 -54.25 -33.40 78.09
CA GLN A 954 -54.49 -32.94 79.45
C GLN A 954 -55.87 -32.28 79.54
N HIS A 955 -56.27 -31.38 78.65
CA HIS A 955 -57.57 -30.70 78.66
C HIS A 955 -58.69 -31.67 78.38
N PHE A 956 -58.49 -32.71 77.49
CA PHE A 956 -59.49 -33.75 77.29
C PHE A 956 -59.74 -34.57 78.59
N LYS A 957 -58.66 -34.84 79.31
CA LYS A 957 -58.77 -35.53 80.64
C LYS A 957 -59.55 -34.70 81.69
N GLU A 958 -59.31 -33.40 81.71
CA GLU A 958 -59.99 -32.44 82.58
C GLU A 958 -61.50 -32.39 82.27
N GLU A 959 -61.92 -32.51 81.02
CA GLU A 959 -63.31 -32.45 80.62
C GLU A 959 -63.97 -33.83 80.44
N ASN A 960 -63.26 -34.93 80.85
CA ASN A 960 -63.68 -36.32 80.70
C ASN A 960 -64.04 -36.70 79.27
N ILE A 961 -63.25 -36.18 78.31
CA ILE A 961 -63.33 -36.50 76.86
C ILE A 961 -62.36 -37.66 76.60
N GLU A 962 -62.91 -38.85 76.20
CA GLU A 962 -62.11 -39.97 75.78
C GLU A 962 -61.87 -39.99 74.31
N LEU A 963 -60.64 -40.33 73.90
CA LEU A 963 -60.25 -40.45 72.44
C LEU A 963 -60.86 -41.76 71.93
N ALA A 964 -61.28 -41.75 70.66
CA ALA A 964 -61.69 -43.02 70.07
C ALA A 964 -60.53 -44.02 69.97
N VAL A 965 -60.73 -45.19 70.60
CA VAL A 965 -59.70 -46.23 70.64
C VAL A 965 -60.19 -47.34 69.65
N SER A 966 -59.29 -47.79 68.79
CA SER A 966 -59.58 -48.97 67.94
C SER A 966 -59.52 -50.21 68.89
N ASP A 967 -60.60 -50.97 68.95
CA ASP A 967 -60.59 -52.30 69.54
C ASP A 967 -59.75 -53.30 68.76
N GLU A 968 -58.36 -53.17 68.82
CA GLU A 968 -57.39 -54.22 68.53
C GLU A 968 -56.50 -54.39 69.66
#